data_e709367e1e3a10a5b58ad5476e782f95
#
_entry.id   e709367e1e3a10a5b58ad5476e782f95
#
_cell.length_a   1.000
_cell.length_b   1.000
_cell.length_c   1.000
_cell.angle_alpha   90.00
_cell.angle_beta   90.00
_cell.angle_gamma   90.00
#
_symmetry.space_group_name_H-M   'P 1'
#
loop_
_entity.id
_entity.type
_entity.pdbx_description
1 polymer ?
#
loop_
_entity_poly.entity_id
_entity_poly.type
_entity_poly.pdbx_seq_one_letter_code
_entity_poly.pdbx_strand_id
1 'polypeptide(L)'
;FRSPVCGRKITIGVSHRIEQMADRAEDYQKPGAKRFESLIPLPEIIGAAVGHSAASKGVQRQYQELTRRLGAEFEILRNVPVEEIRRISGRLIAEGIERLRLGKVRWNPGFDGEYGKVQIFDEEERGEIAGQIDFLGTLGLTRETEKKDRKKDVEISRELAVVPVVEKKSSQKKRLSKEKRPEALNPEQSQASVSGKRRIAVIAGPGTGKTKTLIARLSFLLENKKVPPEEITAVTFTNEAAGEIRERIDNRDIQIGTFHAICLQFLKDRGRSVFLADERVCIGLAKEILAQYRIDEEAKTFLAQTEAWKADQILGGRTGDRKSMTIERNREAAYRAYAAAMREKEWYGFEDLLLETVRLLKDHPDEKRWRAPFHYLLIDEFQDINPIQYELMKEWNQGGTSLFVIGDPDQAIYGFRGADALCFERLKGDFPELEVIRLYENYRSTPQILDSALTVISENPGEKRILHPNRADGENVRLIQAAGEMGEAIAVAKEIGRMVGGVGMLEAQRTSGEKERKVRSFHEIAVLYRTHRQGELLETCLRKEGIPYVVAGRESFLKDEKVRLSAAFFRCLLDSGQTAVREEASPLFSDEEGNPLGELLFMETVRSWQERIAGKSPAEILNEWIQEMGMEKVKAMEKLSQIAVCYKTLEELLQMLEFGVESDLKRCGDKQYTAEAVTLMTLHGSKGLEFPAVLLYGAEKGRIPLGSEYYETDWEEERRLLYVGMTRAKEELVLTSTGETSPFLAEIPEH
;
A
#
# COMPACT_ATOMS: atom_id res chain seq x y z
N PHE A 1 22.98 -28.68 33.41
CA PHE A 1 22.06 -28.47 34.53
C PHE A 1 20.84 -29.38 34.37
N ARG A 2 20.39 -30.00 35.44
CA ARG A 2 19.17 -30.81 35.48
C ARG A 2 18.27 -30.29 36.60
N SER A 3 16.95 -30.31 36.38
CA SER A 3 15.96 -29.90 37.36
C SER A 3 16.09 -30.74 38.64
N PRO A 4 16.21 -30.12 39.80
CA PRO A 4 16.28 -30.86 41.08
C PRO A 4 14.94 -31.53 41.41
N VAL A 5 13.83 -31.13 40.73
CA VAL A 5 12.48 -31.66 40.98
C VAL A 5 12.15 -32.83 40.04
N CYS A 6 12.52 -32.79 38.77
CA CYS A 6 12.11 -33.81 37.75
C CYS A 6 13.29 -34.48 37.03
N GLY A 7 14.53 -34.10 37.29
CA GLY A 7 15.75 -34.70 36.71
C GLY A 7 15.97 -34.40 35.21
N ARG A 8 15.08 -33.67 34.56
CA ARG A 8 15.19 -33.32 33.12
C ARG A 8 16.21 -32.21 32.88
N LYS A 9 16.80 -32.16 31.68
CA LYS A 9 17.68 -31.06 31.26
C LYS A 9 16.92 -29.75 31.34
N ILE A 10 17.50 -28.75 32.03
CA ILE A 10 16.97 -27.38 32.07
C ILE A 10 17.66 -26.59 30.96
N THR A 11 16.87 -25.86 30.17
CA THR A 11 17.41 -24.87 29.23
C THR A 11 17.90 -23.67 30.04
N ILE A 12 19.18 -23.35 29.94
CA ILE A 12 19.77 -22.20 30.62
C ILE A 12 19.33 -20.94 29.89
N GLY A 13 18.66 -20.03 30.59
CA GLY A 13 18.23 -18.75 30.04
C GLY A 13 19.40 -17.82 29.71
N VAL A 14 19.13 -16.89 28.78
CA VAL A 14 20.12 -15.89 28.32
C VAL A 14 20.68 -15.06 29.50
N SER A 15 19.82 -14.67 30.43
CA SER A 15 20.21 -13.89 31.61
C SER A 15 21.29 -14.60 32.45
N HIS A 16 21.16 -15.92 32.68
CA HIS A 16 22.17 -16.68 33.40
C HIS A 16 23.52 -16.75 32.65
N ARG A 17 23.46 -16.82 31.30
CA ARG A 17 24.68 -16.79 30.49
C ARG A 17 25.35 -15.41 30.52
N ILE A 18 24.57 -14.35 30.50
CA ILE A 18 25.07 -12.96 30.64
C ILE A 18 25.73 -12.79 32.00
N GLU A 19 25.10 -13.25 33.06
CA GLU A 19 25.64 -13.18 34.44
C GLU A 19 26.95 -13.95 34.57
N GLN A 20 27.05 -15.15 33.96
CA GLN A 20 28.31 -15.90 33.92
C GLN A 20 29.45 -15.20 33.15
N MET A 21 29.11 -14.36 32.18
CA MET A 21 30.07 -13.63 31.35
C MET A 21 30.36 -12.23 31.89
N ALA A 22 29.60 -11.75 32.85
CA ALA A 22 29.78 -10.44 33.45
C ALA A 22 31.10 -10.40 34.30
N ASP A 23 31.98 -9.47 33.96
CA ASP A 23 33.24 -9.21 34.61
C ASP A 23 33.24 -7.93 35.49
N ARG A 24 32.06 -7.29 35.59
CA ARG A 24 31.86 -6.00 36.27
C ARG A 24 30.57 -6.00 37.07
N ALA A 25 30.46 -5.05 37.99
CA ALA A 25 29.25 -4.85 38.79
C ALA A 25 28.07 -4.47 37.93
N GLU A 26 26.84 -4.81 38.35
CA GLU A 26 25.57 -4.62 37.59
C GLU A 26 25.31 -3.14 37.28
N ASP A 27 25.79 -2.23 38.12
CA ASP A 27 25.65 -0.77 37.98
C ASP A 27 26.79 -0.10 37.20
N TYR A 28 27.77 -0.86 36.70
CA TYR A 28 28.91 -0.29 35.98
C TYR A 28 28.48 0.37 34.67
N GLN A 29 28.78 1.66 34.57
CA GLN A 29 28.65 2.42 33.32
C GLN A 29 30.01 2.84 32.79
N LYS A 30 30.31 2.48 31.55
CA LYS A 30 31.54 2.92 30.88
C LYS A 30 31.55 4.45 30.76
N PRO A 31 32.64 5.14 31.20
CA PRO A 31 32.75 6.58 31.02
C PRO A 31 32.56 6.97 29.55
N GLY A 32 31.68 7.93 29.28
CA GLY A 32 31.35 8.40 27.91
C GLY A 32 30.44 7.49 27.11
N ALA A 33 29.87 6.43 27.68
CA ALA A 33 28.86 5.61 27.03
C ALA A 33 27.57 6.42 26.77
N LYS A 34 26.92 6.17 25.65
CA LYS A 34 25.59 6.75 25.36
C LYS A 34 24.58 6.21 26.36
N ARG A 35 23.71 7.09 26.84
CA ARG A 35 22.60 6.67 27.70
C ARG A 35 21.61 5.87 26.85
N PHE A 36 21.05 4.82 27.42
CA PHE A 36 19.94 4.07 26.84
C PHE A 36 18.70 4.21 27.74
N GLU A 37 17.55 4.08 27.17
CA GLU A 37 16.28 4.08 27.88
C GLU A 37 15.54 2.79 27.57
N SER A 38 14.96 2.19 28.62
CA SER A 38 14.02 1.08 28.46
C SER A 38 12.63 1.66 28.47
N LEU A 39 11.97 1.70 27.33
CA LEU A 39 10.63 2.24 27.17
C LEU A 39 9.60 1.11 27.07
N ILE A 40 8.43 1.35 27.65
CA ILE A 40 7.27 0.49 27.55
C ILE A 40 6.35 1.12 26.51
N PRO A 41 5.74 0.35 25.57
CA PRO A 41 4.77 0.89 24.62
C PRO A 41 3.63 1.63 25.33
N LEU A 42 3.25 2.78 24.82
CA LEU A 42 2.19 3.61 25.41
C LEU A 42 0.86 2.86 25.60
N PRO A 43 0.40 1.97 24.68
CA PRO A 43 -0.78 1.15 24.93
C PRO A 43 -0.68 0.22 26.13
N GLU A 44 0.51 -0.27 26.47
CA GLU A 44 0.73 -1.10 27.67
C GLU A 44 0.62 -0.28 28.94
N ILE A 45 1.16 0.96 28.94
CA ILE A 45 1.02 1.88 30.05
C ILE A 45 -0.45 2.27 30.28
N ILE A 46 -1.17 2.58 29.20
CA ILE A 46 -2.60 2.87 29.27
C ILE A 46 -3.35 1.64 29.78
N GLY A 47 -3.04 0.46 29.26
CA GLY A 47 -3.64 -0.80 29.69
C GLY A 47 -3.44 -1.10 31.18
N ALA A 48 -2.21 -0.92 31.67
CA ALA A 48 -1.88 -1.07 33.08
C ALA A 48 -2.62 -0.06 33.96
N ALA A 49 -2.75 1.18 33.50
CA ALA A 49 -3.46 2.23 34.22
C ALA A 49 -4.98 1.95 34.32
N VAL A 50 -5.61 1.50 33.23
CA VAL A 50 -7.07 1.27 33.21
C VAL A 50 -7.48 -0.16 33.58
N GLY A 51 -6.53 -1.06 33.77
CA GLY A 51 -6.81 -2.45 34.14
C GLY A 51 -7.34 -3.31 32.98
N HIS A 52 -7.01 -2.95 31.73
CA HIS A 52 -7.43 -3.66 30.54
C HIS A 52 -6.23 -4.07 29.68
N SER A 53 -6.43 -5.06 28.81
CA SER A 53 -5.42 -5.43 27.81
C SER A 53 -5.07 -4.23 26.93
N ALA A 54 -3.79 -4.07 26.57
CA ALA A 54 -3.30 -3.08 25.61
C ALA A 54 -4.07 -3.13 24.27
N ALA A 55 -4.58 -4.30 23.89
CA ALA A 55 -5.37 -4.51 22.69
C ALA A 55 -6.86 -4.12 22.82
N SER A 56 -7.34 -3.71 23.99
CA SER A 56 -8.75 -3.38 24.18
C SER A 56 -9.15 -2.10 23.44
N LYS A 57 -10.39 -2.04 22.93
CA LYS A 57 -10.93 -0.86 22.20
C LYS A 57 -10.82 0.43 23.00
N GLY A 58 -10.98 0.36 24.34
CA GLY A 58 -10.86 1.51 25.23
C GLY A 58 -9.42 2.05 25.29
N VAL A 59 -8.44 1.18 25.43
CA VAL A 59 -7.00 1.51 25.44
C VAL A 59 -6.59 2.13 24.10
N GLN A 60 -6.98 1.50 22.99
CA GLN A 60 -6.65 1.99 21.65
C GLN A 60 -7.26 3.37 21.35
N ARG A 61 -8.48 3.62 21.82
CA ARG A 61 -9.09 4.94 21.66
C ARG A 61 -8.33 6.02 22.43
N GLN A 62 -7.89 5.73 23.64
CA GLN A 62 -7.08 6.66 24.44
C GLN A 62 -5.69 6.88 23.84
N TYR A 63 -5.08 5.84 23.30
CA TYR A 63 -3.82 5.92 22.55
C TYR A 63 -3.95 6.87 21.34
N GLN A 64 -4.97 6.68 20.52
CA GLN A 64 -5.24 7.56 19.37
C GLN A 64 -5.51 9.01 19.78
N GLU A 65 -6.24 9.22 20.88
CA GLU A 65 -6.52 10.56 21.40
C GLU A 65 -5.23 11.26 21.87
N LEU A 66 -4.35 10.55 22.57
CA LEU A 66 -3.07 11.08 23.03
C LEU A 66 -2.14 11.39 21.85
N THR A 67 -1.97 10.46 20.91
CA THR A 67 -1.08 10.66 19.76
C THR A 67 -1.60 11.75 18.83
N ARG A 68 -2.91 11.90 18.67
CA ARG A 68 -3.51 12.99 17.89
C ARG A 68 -3.27 14.36 18.49
N ARG A 69 -3.28 14.49 19.83
CA ARG A 69 -3.20 15.78 20.53
C ARG A 69 -1.77 16.16 20.91
N LEU A 70 -0.94 15.20 21.27
CA LEU A 70 0.39 15.43 21.84
C LEU A 70 1.54 15.05 20.89
N GLY A 71 1.25 14.41 19.75
CA GLY A 71 2.26 14.03 18.78
C GLY A 71 2.68 12.56 18.87
N ALA A 72 3.88 12.24 18.38
CA ALA A 72 4.37 10.87 18.27
C ALA A 72 4.52 10.19 19.65
N GLU A 73 4.33 8.87 19.71
CA GLU A 73 4.39 8.07 20.94
C GLU A 73 5.68 8.30 21.72
N PHE A 74 6.83 8.26 21.06
CA PHE A 74 8.10 8.48 21.74
C PHE A 74 8.26 9.89 22.30
N GLU A 75 7.66 10.89 21.66
CA GLU A 75 7.63 12.25 22.18
C GLU A 75 6.79 12.32 23.45
N ILE A 76 5.63 11.64 23.46
CA ILE A 76 4.78 11.52 24.66
C ILE A 76 5.50 10.80 25.77
N LEU A 77 6.20 9.71 25.48
CA LEU A 77 6.89 8.93 26.50
C LEU A 77 8.12 9.65 27.09
N ARG A 78 8.79 10.53 26.33
CA ARG A 78 10.05 11.17 26.73
C ARG A 78 9.92 12.62 27.15
N ASN A 79 9.27 13.44 26.33
CA ASN A 79 9.46 14.89 26.36
C ASN A 79 8.20 15.68 26.75
N VAL A 80 6.99 15.21 26.39
CA VAL A 80 5.76 15.94 26.70
C VAL A 80 5.62 16.12 28.21
N PRO A 81 5.33 17.34 28.71
CA PRO A 81 5.14 17.59 30.13
C PRO A 81 4.05 16.72 30.74
N VAL A 82 4.33 16.10 31.91
CA VAL A 82 3.39 15.18 32.60
C VAL A 82 2.03 15.86 32.87
N GLU A 83 2.03 17.16 33.19
CA GLU A 83 0.81 17.92 33.41
C GLU A 83 -0.07 18.07 32.16
N GLU A 84 0.54 18.13 30.98
CA GLU A 84 -0.17 18.17 29.73
C GLU A 84 -0.80 16.81 29.38
N ILE A 85 -0.05 15.73 29.64
CA ILE A 85 -0.57 14.36 29.54
C ILE A 85 -1.73 14.17 30.53
N ARG A 86 -1.58 14.62 31.77
CA ARG A 86 -2.59 14.51 32.83
C ARG A 86 -3.90 15.21 32.47
N ARG A 87 -3.82 16.37 31.80
CA ARG A 87 -5.00 17.14 31.37
C ARG A 87 -5.81 16.43 30.29
N ILE A 88 -5.16 15.59 29.45
CA ILE A 88 -5.80 14.91 28.31
C ILE A 88 -6.24 13.48 28.67
N SER A 89 -5.41 12.73 29.38
CA SER A 89 -5.62 11.29 29.63
C SER A 89 -5.90 10.93 31.09
N GLY A 90 -5.91 11.92 31.97
CA GLY A 90 -6.15 11.70 33.40
C GLY A 90 -4.90 11.34 34.19
N ARG A 91 -5.10 11.24 35.52
CA ARG A 91 -4.00 11.11 36.49
C ARG A 91 -3.24 9.80 36.39
N LEU A 92 -3.94 8.68 36.21
CA LEU A 92 -3.33 7.35 36.20
C LEU A 92 -2.36 7.13 35.03
N ILE A 93 -2.74 7.55 33.83
CA ILE A 93 -1.90 7.40 32.63
C ILE A 93 -0.67 8.33 32.74
N ALA A 94 -0.89 9.57 33.18
CA ALA A 94 0.22 10.51 33.42
C ALA A 94 1.21 9.98 34.45
N GLU A 95 0.74 9.42 35.55
CA GLU A 95 1.55 8.79 36.60
C GLU A 95 2.33 7.58 36.03
N GLY A 96 1.68 6.76 35.18
CA GLY A 96 2.35 5.61 34.55
C GLY A 96 3.53 6.03 33.69
N ILE A 97 3.36 7.10 32.90
CA ILE A 97 4.43 7.66 32.07
C ILE A 97 5.52 8.30 32.93
N GLU A 98 5.16 8.98 34.01
CA GLU A 98 6.11 9.57 34.95
C GLU A 98 6.95 8.50 35.64
N ARG A 99 6.33 7.41 36.09
CA ARG A 99 7.04 6.23 36.67
C ARG A 99 8.02 5.61 35.70
N LEU A 100 7.62 5.47 34.42
CA LEU A 100 8.52 4.99 33.38
C LEU A 100 9.74 5.89 33.23
N ARG A 101 9.54 7.20 33.12
CA ARG A 101 10.61 8.21 33.00
C ARG A 101 11.56 8.23 34.20
N LEU A 102 11.02 7.97 35.38
CA LEU A 102 11.80 7.88 36.62
C LEU A 102 12.44 6.50 36.88
N GLY A 103 12.22 5.53 35.98
CA GLY A 103 12.67 4.16 36.15
C GLY A 103 11.97 3.40 37.29
N LYS A 104 10.84 3.89 37.79
CA LYS A 104 10.05 3.29 38.89
C LYS A 104 9.08 2.23 38.40
N VAL A 105 9.55 1.32 37.54
CA VAL A 105 8.78 0.20 36.99
C VAL A 105 9.47 -1.11 37.35
N ARG A 106 8.72 -2.17 37.67
CA ARG A 106 9.26 -3.49 37.96
C ARG A 106 9.22 -4.36 36.71
N TRP A 107 10.36 -4.93 36.36
CA TRP A 107 10.51 -5.86 35.24
C TRP A 107 10.45 -7.29 35.79
N ASN A 108 9.41 -8.02 35.47
CA ASN A 108 9.29 -9.43 35.77
C ASN A 108 9.83 -10.23 34.58
N PRO A 109 11.00 -10.84 34.65
CA PRO A 109 11.57 -11.59 33.53
C PRO A 109 10.66 -12.75 33.13
N GLY A 110 10.57 -13.00 31.82
CA GLY A 110 9.88 -14.17 31.31
C GLY A 110 10.64 -15.45 31.55
N PHE A 111 9.97 -16.59 31.51
CA PHE A 111 10.56 -17.91 31.63
C PHE A 111 9.85 -18.88 30.67
N ASP A 112 10.64 -19.83 30.14
CA ASP A 112 10.22 -21.03 29.36
C ASP A 112 8.94 -20.91 28.51
N GLY A 113 8.94 -19.94 27.58
CA GLY A 113 7.83 -19.71 26.66
C GLY A 113 6.83 -18.61 27.06
N GLU A 114 6.99 -18.02 28.24
CA GLU A 114 6.25 -16.83 28.65
C GLU A 114 7.15 -15.57 28.54
N TYR A 115 6.60 -14.53 27.92
CA TYR A 115 7.26 -13.22 27.84
C TYR A 115 7.26 -12.55 29.21
N GLY A 116 8.35 -11.80 29.51
CA GLY A 116 8.41 -10.95 30.69
C GLY A 116 7.28 -9.91 30.70
N LYS A 117 6.79 -9.61 31.91
CA LYS A 117 5.75 -8.59 32.12
C LYS A 117 6.31 -7.40 32.85
N VAL A 118 5.85 -6.22 32.50
CA VAL A 118 6.20 -5.00 33.21
C VAL A 118 5.05 -4.62 34.14
N GLN A 119 5.38 -4.40 35.42
CA GLN A 119 4.44 -3.97 36.44
C GLN A 119 4.67 -2.49 36.72
N ILE A 120 3.68 -1.65 36.38
CA ILE A 120 3.71 -0.19 36.55
C ILE A 120 3.00 0.22 37.83
N PHE A 121 1.94 -0.50 38.19
CA PHE A 121 1.13 -0.27 39.38
C PHE A 121 0.91 -1.58 40.13
N ASP A 122 0.89 -1.52 41.45
CA ASP A 122 0.32 -2.59 42.28
C ASP A 122 -1.21 -2.45 42.32
N GLU A 123 -1.95 -3.56 42.53
CA GLU A 123 -3.44 -3.56 42.49
C GLU A 123 -4.03 -2.62 43.56
N GLU A 124 -3.42 -2.57 44.74
CA GLU A 124 -3.82 -1.69 45.84
C GLU A 124 -3.59 -0.22 45.49
N GLU A 125 -2.42 0.14 44.98
CA GLU A 125 -2.08 1.51 44.56
C GLU A 125 -3.01 2.03 43.44
N ARG A 126 -3.36 1.15 42.49
CA ARG A 126 -4.29 1.52 41.43
C ARG A 126 -5.66 1.87 41.96
N GLY A 127 -6.13 1.14 42.99
CA GLY A 127 -7.40 1.40 43.67
C GLY A 127 -7.39 2.72 44.42
N GLU A 128 -6.32 3.05 45.12
CA GLU A 128 -6.18 4.31 45.86
C GLU A 128 -6.12 5.55 44.94
N ILE A 129 -5.38 5.45 43.83
CA ILE A 129 -5.26 6.55 42.84
C ILE A 129 -6.57 6.71 42.04
N ALA A 130 -7.31 5.61 41.78
CA ALA A 130 -8.60 5.60 41.08
C ALA A 130 -9.76 6.03 41.98
N GLY A 131 -9.67 5.80 43.29
CA GLY A 131 -10.76 6.09 44.26
C GLY A 131 -11.14 7.56 44.43
N GLN A 132 -10.45 8.48 43.78
CA GLN A 132 -10.73 9.93 43.83
C GLN A 132 -11.32 10.53 42.54
N ILE A 133 -11.58 9.76 41.48
CA ILE A 133 -12.10 10.30 40.21
C ILE A 133 -13.08 9.30 39.57
N ASP A 134 -14.30 9.77 39.29
CA ASP A 134 -15.28 9.06 38.47
C ASP A 134 -14.75 8.84 37.05
N PHE A 135 -14.23 7.62 36.81
CA PHE A 135 -13.61 7.21 35.57
C PHE A 135 -14.60 7.14 34.39
N LEU A 136 -15.90 6.97 34.68
CA LEU A 136 -16.98 6.92 33.69
C LEU A 136 -17.30 8.29 33.06
N GLY A 137 -17.09 9.38 33.80
CA GLY A 137 -17.27 10.73 33.29
C GLY A 137 -16.24 11.17 32.27
N THR A 138 -15.03 10.62 32.31
CA THR A 138 -13.93 10.95 31.38
C THR A 138 -14.02 10.21 30.05
N LEU A 139 -14.75 9.09 29.99
CA LEU A 139 -14.92 8.26 28.78
C LEU A 139 -16.16 8.60 27.94
N GLY A 140 -17.01 9.54 28.40
CA GLY A 140 -18.21 9.95 27.65
C GLY A 140 -19.27 8.87 27.50
N LEU A 141 -19.27 7.84 28.36
CA LEU A 141 -20.25 6.77 28.39
C LEU A 141 -21.25 7.02 29.52
N THR A 142 -22.12 8.02 29.37
CA THR A 142 -23.33 8.15 30.20
C THR A 142 -24.39 7.23 29.61
N ARG A 143 -24.64 6.11 30.28
CA ARG A 143 -25.91 5.40 30.15
C ARG A 143 -26.99 6.25 30.86
N GLU A 144 -27.94 6.77 30.10
CA GLU A 144 -29.20 7.25 30.64
C GLU A 144 -29.94 6.09 31.32
N THR A 145 -30.02 6.16 32.64
CA THR A 145 -31.04 5.44 33.39
C THR A 145 -31.76 6.46 34.22
N GLU A 146 -32.98 6.75 33.81
CA GLU A 146 -33.99 7.44 34.62
C GLU A 146 -34.17 6.78 35.98
N LYS A 147 -34.12 7.59 37.07
CA LYS A 147 -35.00 7.44 38.21
C LYS A 147 -34.99 8.70 39.10
N LYS A 148 -36.12 9.37 39.04
CA LYS A 148 -36.92 10.11 40.05
C LYS A 148 -36.34 10.41 41.43
N ASP A 149 -36.47 11.72 41.72
CA ASP A 149 -36.87 12.37 43.00
C ASP A 149 -36.02 12.14 44.25
N ARG A 150 -35.42 13.24 44.74
CA ARG A 150 -35.86 13.97 45.94
C ARG A 150 -34.99 15.21 46.21
N LYS A 151 -35.74 16.32 46.42
CA LYS A 151 -35.26 17.63 46.92
C LYS A 151 -34.55 17.52 48.28
N LYS A 152 -33.50 18.31 48.45
CA LYS A 152 -33.41 19.22 49.61
C LYS A 152 -32.29 20.24 49.43
N ASP A 153 -32.70 21.48 49.63
CA ASP A 153 -31.92 22.71 49.67
C ASP A 153 -30.83 22.68 50.75
N VAL A 154 -29.68 23.27 50.49
CA VAL A 154 -28.96 24.13 51.45
C VAL A 154 -28.14 25.17 50.65
N GLU A 155 -28.53 26.44 50.83
CA GLU A 155 -27.75 27.63 50.54
C GLU A 155 -26.48 27.67 51.38
N ILE A 156 -25.41 28.31 50.87
CA ILE A 156 -24.61 29.33 51.54
C ILE A 156 -23.62 29.99 50.57
N SER A 157 -23.91 31.25 50.25
CA SER A 157 -23.09 32.49 50.20
C SER A 157 -21.67 32.46 49.60
N ARG A 158 -21.50 33.15 48.48
CA ARG A 158 -21.01 34.54 48.19
C ARG A 158 -19.63 34.89 48.79
N GLU A 159 -18.71 35.22 47.89
CA GLU A 159 -18.15 36.56 47.62
C GLU A 159 -17.18 36.52 46.44
N LEU A 160 -17.48 37.11 45.39
CA LEU A 160 -17.09 38.33 44.67
C LEU A 160 -15.58 38.57 44.50
N ALA A 161 -15.09 38.49 43.27
CA ALA A 161 -14.19 39.47 42.67
C ALA A 161 -14.49 39.63 41.18
N VAL A 162 -15.01 40.79 40.84
CA VAL A 162 -15.33 41.25 39.47
C VAL A 162 -14.09 41.85 38.83
N VAL A 163 -13.73 41.45 37.63
CA VAL A 163 -12.90 42.24 36.70
C VAL A 163 -13.56 42.18 35.32
N PRO A 164 -13.57 43.27 34.55
CA PRO A 164 -14.62 43.55 33.58
C PRO A 164 -14.47 42.83 32.24
N VAL A 165 -15.65 42.49 31.71
CA VAL A 165 -15.86 41.98 30.36
C VAL A 165 -15.58 43.08 29.33
N VAL A 166 -14.60 42.90 28.50
CA VAL A 166 -14.49 43.62 27.23
C VAL A 166 -15.20 42.81 26.17
N GLU A 167 -16.34 43.29 25.72
CA GLU A 167 -17.02 42.80 24.54
C GLU A 167 -16.09 42.85 23.32
N LYS A 168 -15.71 41.69 22.79
CA LYS A 168 -15.17 41.56 21.44
C LYS A 168 -16.20 40.85 20.58
N LYS A 169 -16.71 41.63 19.64
CA LYS A 169 -17.58 41.21 18.53
C LYS A 169 -17.15 39.90 17.94
N SER A 170 -18.11 39.00 17.80
CA SER A 170 -18.00 37.74 17.04
C SER A 170 -17.65 38.03 15.60
N SER A 171 -16.38 37.91 15.25
CA SER A 171 -15.96 37.66 13.88
C SER A 171 -15.86 36.15 13.66
N GLN A 172 -16.74 35.63 12.84
CA GLN A 172 -16.63 34.28 12.28
C GLN A 172 -15.23 34.14 11.69
N LYS A 173 -14.31 33.50 12.41
CA LYS A 173 -13.09 32.99 11.82
C LYS A 173 -13.48 31.78 11.00
N LYS A 174 -13.70 32.00 9.68
CA LYS A 174 -13.43 30.97 8.67
C LYS A 174 -12.12 30.30 9.06
N ARG A 175 -12.14 28.96 9.22
CA ARG A 175 -10.94 28.15 9.23
C ARG A 175 -10.27 28.38 7.87
N LEU A 176 -9.30 29.26 7.84
CA LEU A 176 -8.31 29.31 6.78
C LEU A 176 -7.51 28.00 6.91
N SER A 177 -7.85 27.04 6.06
CA SER A 177 -6.88 26.05 5.61
C SER A 177 -5.61 26.85 5.30
N LYS A 178 -4.47 26.44 5.85
CA LYS A 178 -3.18 26.93 5.39
C LYS A 178 -3.11 26.58 3.90
N GLU A 179 -3.42 27.53 3.04
CA GLU A 179 -3.08 27.47 1.62
C GLU A 179 -1.57 27.26 1.56
N LYS A 180 -1.18 26.02 1.30
CA LYS A 180 0.15 25.75 0.74
C LYS A 180 0.16 26.54 -0.54
N ARG A 181 0.93 27.61 -0.61
CA ARG A 181 1.26 28.28 -1.89
C ARG A 181 1.73 27.17 -2.81
N PRO A 182 1.16 27.03 -4.03
CA PRO A 182 1.67 26.04 -4.96
C PRO A 182 3.17 26.32 -5.14
N GLU A 183 4.00 25.34 -4.84
CA GLU A 183 5.42 25.41 -5.12
C GLU A 183 5.58 25.75 -6.60
N ALA A 184 6.37 26.79 -6.90
CA ALA A 184 6.58 27.24 -8.26
C ALA A 184 7.11 26.07 -9.13
N LEU A 185 6.62 25.99 -10.36
CA LEU A 185 7.15 25.06 -11.35
C LEU A 185 8.57 25.51 -11.76
N ASN A 186 9.46 24.55 -12.00
CA ASN A 186 10.73 24.85 -12.63
C ASN A 186 10.54 25.15 -14.13
N PRO A 187 11.56 25.64 -14.84
CA PRO A 187 11.43 26.04 -16.25
C PRO A 187 10.91 24.92 -17.16
N GLU A 188 11.41 23.69 -17.01
CA GLU A 188 11.04 22.55 -17.84
C GLU A 188 9.61 22.07 -17.51
N GLN A 189 9.23 22.01 -16.24
CA GLN A 189 7.87 21.72 -15.82
C GLN A 189 6.88 22.77 -16.35
N SER A 190 7.28 24.05 -16.28
CA SER A 190 6.48 25.15 -16.81
C SER A 190 6.34 25.02 -18.33
N GLN A 191 7.43 24.79 -19.08
CA GLN A 191 7.40 24.55 -20.51
C GLN A 191 6.43 23.41 -20.86
N ALA A 192 6.54 22.26 -20.19
CA ALA A 192 5.69 21.10 -20.43
C ALA A 192 4.21 21.42 -20.17
N SER A 193 3.91 22.17 -19.10
CA SER A 193 2.54 22.48 -18.73
C SER A 193 1.84 23.45 -19.69
N VAL A 194 2.57 24.43 -20.27
CA VAL A 194 1.97 25.48 -21.12
C VAL A 194 2.17 25.26 -22.62
N SER A 195 2.94 24.24 -23.04
CA SER A 195 3.22 23.99 -24.47
C SER A 195 1.95 23.96 -25.32
N GLY A 196 1.97 24.68 -26.44
CA GLY A 196 0.89 24.72 -27.43
C GLY A 196 0.97 23.63 -28.49
N LYS A 197 1.96 22.73 -28.40
CA LYS A 197 2.10 21.64 -29.38
C LYS A 197 0.98 20.62 -29.24
N ARG A 198 0.60 20.03 -30.36
CA ARG A 198 -0.48 19.02 -30.40
C ARG A 198 -0.06 17.73 -29.69
N ARG A 199 1.22 17.35 -29.80
CA ARG A 199 1.75 16.11 -29.22
C ARG A 199 2.98 16.43 -28.41
N ILE A 200 2.95 16.03 -27.14
CA ILE A 200 3.99 16.33 -26.15
C ILE A 200 4.33 15.04 -25.41
N ALA A 201 5.60 14.70 -25.37
CA ALA A 201 6.13 13.63 -24.52
C ALA A 201 7.06 14.23 -23.47
N VAL A 202 6.80 13.97 -22.20
CA VAL A 202 7.65 14.41 -21.09
C VAL A 202 8.39 13.20 -20.53
N ILE A 203 9.71 13.21 -20.69
CA ILE A 203 10.59 12.21 -20.09
C ILE A 203 11.05 12.75 -18.74
N ALA A 204 10.67 12.06 -17.68
CA ALA A 204 10.76 12.57 -16.32
C ALA A 204 11.22 11.47 -15.36
N GLY A 205 12.47 11.52 -14.93
CA GLY A 205 13.04 10.58 -13.97
C GLY A 205 12.31 10.55 -12.62
N PRO A 206 12.75 9.69 -11.67
CA PRO A 206 12.17 9.62 -10.34
C PRO A 206 12.33 10.96 -9.62
N GLY A 207 11.30 11.36 -8.87
CA GLY A 207 11.34 12.58 -8.05
C GLY A 207 11.39 13.90 -8.81
N THR A 208 11.21 13.92 -10.15
CA THR A 208 11.21 15.15 -10.95
C THR A 208 9.87 15.88 -11.00
N GLY A 209 8.85 15.34 -10.31
CA GLY A 209 7.53 15.96 -10.22
C GLY A 209 6.62 15.66 -11.41
N LYS A 210 6.59 14.40 -11.90
CA LYS A 210 5.69 13.93 -12.96
C LYS A 210 4.25 14.35 -12.70
N THR A 211 3.67 13.89 -11.58
CA THR A 211 2.28 14.18 -11.21
C THR A 211 2.02 15.69 -11.06
N LYS A 212 2.97 16.45 -10.50
CA LYS A 212 2.89 17.91 -10.39
C LYS A 212 2.80 18.58 -11.77
N THR A 213 3.61 18.12 -12.72
CA THR A 213 3.63 18.62 -14.10
C THR A 213 2.32 18.30 -14.84
N LEU A 214 1.80 17.07 -14.67
CA LEU A 214 0.53 16.64 -15.25
C LEU A 214 -0.65 17.46 -14.69
N ILE A 215 -0.70 17.68 -13.38
CA ILE A 215 -1.70 18.53 -12.73
C ILE A 215 -1.61 19.98 -13.22
N ALA A 216 -0.40 20.51 -13.34
CA ALA A 216 -0.19 21.86 -13.89
C ALA A 216 -0.70 21.97 -15.34
N ARG A 217 -0.50 20.93 -16.16
CA ARG A 217 -1.06 20.85 -17.51
C ARG A 217 -2.58 20.86 -17.50
N LEU A 218 -3.21 20.04 -16.63
CA LEU A 218 -4.68 20.02 -16.47
C LEU A 218 -5.21 21.40 -16.06
N SER A 219 -4.62 22.03 -15.05
CA SER A 219 -4.98 23.38 -14.62
C SER A 219 -4.84 24.41 -15.74
N PHE A 220 -3.74 24.35 -16.51
CA PHE A 220 -3.56 25.22 -17.67
C PHE A 220 -4.64 25.05 -18.73
N LEU A 221 -5.06 23.82 -19.05
CA LEU A 221 -6.12 23.54 -20.00
C LEU A 221 -7.47 24.12 -19.52
N LEU A 222 -7.80 23.93 -18.26
CA LEU A 222 -9.05 24.40 -17.66
C LEU A 222 -9.10 25.93 -17.50
N GLU A 223 -8.07 26.50 -16.88
CA GLU A 223 -8.10 27.89 -16.43
C GLU A 223 -7.68 28.87 -17.53
N ASN A 224 -6.62 28.52 -18.27
CA ASN A 224 -6.05 29.43 -19.27
C ASN A 224 -6.62 29.18 -20.66
N LYS A 225 -6.74 27.91 -21.07
CA LYS A 225 -7.30 27.55 -22.38
C LYS A 225 -8.82 27.47 -22.39
N LYS A 226 -9.47 27.41 -21.18
CA LYS A 226 -10.93 27.29 -21.02
C LYS A 226 -11.50 26.10 -21.78
N VAL A 227 -10.75 24.99 -21.80
CA VAL A 227 -11.21 23.73 -22.39
C VAL A 227 -12.37 23.18 -21.57
N PRO A 228 -13.48 22.75 -22.20
CA PRO A 228 -14.57 22.07 -21.50
C PRO A 228 -14.05 20.83 -20.77
N PRO A 229 -14.35 20.65 -19.46
CA PRO A 229 -13.86 19.52 -18.68
C PRO A 229 -14.19 18.15 -19.29
N GLU A 230 -15.37 18.03 -19.92
CA GLU A 230 -15.85 16.83 -20.59
C GLU A 230 -15.06 16.43 -21.84
N GLU A 231 -14.19 17.29 -22.35
CA GLU A 231 -13.27 17.01 -23.46
C GLU A 231 -11.87 16.58 -22.97
N ILE A 232 -11.68 16.52 -21.65
CA ILE A 232 -10.39 16.19 -21.04
C ILE A 232 -10.45 14.82 -20.39
N THR A 233 -9.53 13.94 -20.78
CA THR A 233 -9.31 12.64 -20.11
C THR A 233 -7.88 12.55 -19.60
N ALA A 234 -7.72 12.18 -18.32
CA ALA A 234 -6.45 11.84 -17.70
C ALA A 234 -6.42 10.35 -17.35
N VAL A 235 -5.46 9.64 -17.92
CA VAL A 235 -5.25 8.20 -17.70
C VAL A 235 -4.03 7.99 -16.84
N THR A 236 -4.14 7.13 -15.84
CA THR A 236 -3.03 6.73 -14.97
C THR A 236 -3.00 5.21 -14.81
N PHE A 237 -1.91 4.70 -14.24
CA PHE A 237 -1.73 3.26 -14.11
C PHE A 237 -2.44 2.69 -12.87
N THR A 238 -2.60 3.47 -11.78
CA THR A 238 -3.18 3.02 -10.51
C THR A 238 -4.42 3.82 -10.13
N ASN A 239 -5.32 3.18 -9.36
CA ASN A 239 -6.49 3.86 -8.81
C ASN A 239 -6.11 4.91 -7.76
N GLU A 240 -5.02 4.67 -7.00
CA GLU A 240 -4.50 5.62 -6.02
C GLU A 240 -4.04 6.92 -6.70
N ALA A 241 -3.27 6.81 -7.79
CA ALA A 241 -2.85 7.97 -8.59
C ALA A 241 -4.05 8.72 -9.20
N ALA A 242 -5.07 7.99 -9.68
CA ALA A 242 -6.31 8.62 -10.16
C ALA A 242 -7.04 9.39 -9.05
N GLY A 243 -7.08 8.82 -7.83
CA GLY A 243 -7.62 9.48 -6.64
C GLY A 243 -6.88 10.76 -6.30
N GLU A 244 -5.54 10.72 -6.27
CA GLU A 244 -4.68 11.87 -6.00
C GLU A 244 -4.90 13.02 -7.01
N ILE A 245 -5.02 12.70 -8.31
CA ILE A 245 -5.30 13.70 -9.35
C ILE A 245 -6.68 14.33 -9.11
N ARG A 246 -7.72 13.52 -8.82
CA ARG A 246 -9.08 14.02 -8.54
C ARG A 246 -9.13 14.96 -7.33
N GLU A 247 -8.44 14.61 -6.25
CA GLU A 247 -8.39 15.45 -5.04
C GLU A 247 -7.72 16.81 -5.27
N ARG A 248 -6.72 16.85 -6.17
CA ARG A 248 -5.98 18.09 -6.46
C ARG A 248 -6.64 19.00 -7.48
N ILE A 249 -7.44 18.45 -8.39
CA ILE A 249 -8.09 19.23 -9.48
C ILE A 249 -9.46 19.75 -9.05
N ASP A 250 -10.13 19.12 -8.07
CA ASP A 250 -11.48 19.49 -7.56
C ASP A 250 -12.51 19.77 -8.67
N ASN A 251 -12.42 19.02 -9.79
CA ASN A 251 -13.38 19.10 -10.90
C ASN A 251 -13.88 17.69 -11.25
N ARG A 252 -15.18 17.46 -11.05
CA ARG A 252 -15.82 16.15 -11.21
C ARG A 252 -16.17 15.80 -12.66
N ASP A 253 -16.16 16.77 -13.56
CA ASP A 253 -16.58 16.58 -14.95
C ASP A 253 -15.41 16.10 -15.84
N ILE A 254 -14.17 16.12 -15.34
CA ILE A 254 -13.02 15.54 -16.03
C ILE A 254 -13.04 14.02 -15.85
N GLN A 255 -12.86 13.31 -16.94
CA GLN A 255 -12.67 11.86 -16.88
C GLN A 255 -11.26 11.51 -16.41
N ILE A 256 -11.14 10.94 -15.20
CA ILE A 256 -9.86 10.51 -14.63
C ILE A 256 -9.97 9.05 -14.21
N GLY A 257 -9.04 8.19 -14.64
CA GLY A 257 -9.09 6.78 -14.28
C GLY A 257 -7.96 5.95 -14.90
N THR A 258 -8.00 4.63 -14.66
CA THR A 258 -7.13 3.67 -15.35
C THR A 258 -7.71 3.33 -16.72
N PHE A 259 -6.89 2.80 -17.65
CA PHE A 259 -7.37 2.33 -18.94
C PHE A 259 -8.59 1.41 -18.82
N HIS A 260 -8.53 0.41 -17.95
CA HIS A 260 -9.61 -0.57 -17.76
C HIS A 260 -10.88 0.08 -17.20
N ALA A 261 -10.76 0.97 -16.20
CA ALA A 261 -11.91 1.65 -15.61
C ALA A 261 -12.63 2.53 -16.65
N ILE A 262 -11.88 3.25 -17.48
CA ILE A 262 -12.43 4.08 -18.56
C ILE A 262 -13.11 3.21 -19.63
N CYS A 263 -12.48 2.10 -20.04
CA CYS A 263 -13.08 1.17 -21.00
C CYS A 263 -14.34 0.52 -20.45
N LEU A 264 -14.36 0.10 -19.19
CA LEU A 264 -15.54 -0.46 -18.55
C LEU A 264 -16.71 0.54 -18.57
N GLN A 265 -16.44 1.79 -18.18
CA GLN A 265 -17.45 2.85 -18.23
C GLN A 265 -17.92 3.12 -19.66
N PHE A 266 -16.97 3.18 -20.60
CA PHE A 266 -17.27 3.36 -22.03
C PHE A 266 -18.21 2.28 -22.58
N LEU A 267 -18.02 1.01 -22.21
CA LEU A 267 -18.88 -0.10 -22.62
C LEU A 267 -20.25 -0.03 -21.96
N LYS A 268 -20.31 0.27 -20.66
CA LYS A 268 -21.58 0.43 -19.90
C LYS A 268 -22.45 1.57 -20.45
N ASP A 269 -21.84 2.71 -20.76
CA ASP A 269 -22.55 3.87 -21.33
C ASP A 269 -23.19 3.56 -22.69
N ARG A 270 -22.78 2.47 -23.37
CA ARG A 270 -23.33 1.98 -24.64
C ARG A 270 -24.25 0.79 -24.46
N GLY A 271 -24.71 0.57 -23.23
CA GLY A 271 -25.73 -0.45 -22.93
C GLY A 271 -25.18 -1.88 -22.98
N ARG A 272 -23.85 -2.06 -22.90
CA ARG A 272 -23.26 -3.39 -22.74
C ARG A 272 -23.37 -3.84 -21.30
N SER A 273 -23.93 -5.03 -21.06
CA SER A 273 -23.76 -5.74 -19.81
C SER A 273 -22.33 -6.29 -19.80
N VAL A 274 -21.57 -5.98 -18.77
CA VAL A 274 -20.16 -6.40 -18.68
C VAL A 274 -19.98 -7.20 -17.40
N PHE A 275 -19.77 -8.50 -17.57
CA PHE A 275 -19.34 -9.38 -16.47
C PHE A 275 -17.86 -9.71 -16.63
N LEU A 276 -17.06 -9.33 -15.62
CA LEU A 276 -15.64 -9.66 -15.60
C LEU A 276 -15.47 -11.11 -15.15
N ALA A 277 -15.11 -11.98 -16.11
CA ALA A 277 -14.86 -13.38 -15.87
C ALA A 277 -13.51 -13.56 -15.15
N ASP A 278 -13.52 -14.25 -14.02
CA ASP A 278 -12.31 -14.60 -13.31
C ASP A 278 -11.49 -15.69 -14.03
N GLU A 279 -10.25 -15.90 -13.57
CA GLU A 279 -9.34 -16.89 -14.18
C GLU A 279 -9.95 -18.30 -14.20
N ARG A 280 -10.78 -18.70 -13.24
CA ARG A 280 -11.39 -20.05 -13.16
C ARG A 280 -12.49 -20.21 -14.17
N VAL A 281 -13.35 -19.20 -14.31
CA VAL A 281 -14.40 -19.17 -15.32
C VAL A 281 -13.78 -19.30 -16.71
N CYS A 282 -12.72 -18.52 -16.95
CA CYS A 282 -11.95 -18.58 -18.18
C CYS A 282 -11.31 -19.97 -18.40
N ILE A 283 -10.69 -20.54 -17.36
CA ILE A 283 -10.11 -21.89 -17.41
C ILE A 283 -11.18 -22.96 -17.64
N GLY A 284 -12.35 -22.84 -16.98
CA GLY A 284 -13.46 -23.76 -17.18
C GLY A 284 -13.89 -23.80 -18.63
N LEU A 285 -14.18 -22.63 -19.20
CA LEU A 285 -14.56 -22.50 -20.60
C LEU A 285 -13.44 -22.97 -21.56
N ALA A 286 -12.18 -22.65 -21.24
CA ALA A 286 -11.04 -23.10 -22.05
C ALA A 286 -10.94 -24.64 -22.08
N LYS A 287 -11.16 -25.32 -20.93
CA LYS A 287 -11.17 -26.80 -20.88
C LYS A 287 -12.29 -27.41 -21.73
N GLU A 288 -13.48 -26.82 -21.71
CA GLU A 288 -14.60 -27.25 -22.55
C GLU A 288 -14.26 -27.14 -24.03
N ILE A 289 -13.71 -26.00 -24.45
CA ILE A 289 -13.30 -25.77 -25.83
C ILE A 289 -12.15 -26.69 -26.25
N LEU A 290 -11.12 -26.87 -25.39
CA LEU A 290 -10.02 -27.79 -25.67
C LEU A 290 -10.52 -29.24 -25.86
N ALA A 291 -11.43 -29.69 -25.02
CA ALA A 291 -12.06 -31.01 -25.15
C ALA A 291 -12.89 -31.13 -26.45
N GLN A 292 -13.69 -30.12 -26.79
CA GLN A 292 -14.48 -30.07 -28.02
C GLN A 292 -13.63 -30.19 -29.28
N TYR A 293 -12.49 -29.48 -29.29
CA TYR A 293 -11.57 -29.46 -30.43
C TYR A 293 -10.47 -30.55 -30.36
N ARG A 294 -10.50 -31.40 -29.30
CA ARG A 294 -9.51 -32.47 -29.07
C ARG A 294 -8.05 -31.98 -29.08
N ILE A 295 -7.82 -30.85 -28.42
CA ILE A 295 -6.51 -30.24 -28.25
C ILE A 295 -5.97 -30.65 -26.88
N ASP A 296 -4.84 -31.34 -26.85
CA ASP A 296 -4.14 -31.74 -25.62
C ASP A 296 -3.15 -30.64 -25.25
N GLU A 297 -3.65 -29.66 -24.48
CA GLU A 297 -2.87 -28.51 -24.02
C GLU A 297 -3.39 -28.05 -22.65
N GLU A 298 -2.52 -27.46 -21.84
CA GLU A 298 -2.93 -26.84 -20.58
C GLU A 298 -3.82 -25.61 -20.85
N ALA A 299 -4.96 -25.53 -20.14
CA ALA A 299 -5.93 -24.45 -20.32
C ALA A 299 -5.31 -23.04 -20.13
N LYS A 300 -4.33 -22.89 -19.25
CA LYS A 300 -3.64 -21.61 -19.05
C LYS A 300 -2.82 -21.19 -20.26
N THR A 301 -2.10 -22.13 -20.86
CA THR A 301 -1.33 -21.91 -22.08
C THR A 301 -2.25 -21.53 -23.23
N PHE A 302 -3.37 -22.25 -23.39
CA PHE A 302 -4.40 -21.95 -24.38
C PHE A 302 -4.97 -20.54 -24.20
N LEU A 303 -5.29 -20.11 -22.97
CA LEU A 303 -5.78 -18.78 -22.67
C LEU A 303 -4.79 -17.70 -23.07
N ALA A 304 -3.52 -17.85 -22.67
CA ALA A 304 -2.47 -16.89 -23.03
C ALA A 304 -2.30 -16.77 -24.56
N GLN A 305 -2.35 -17.89 -25.28
CA GLN A 305 -2.28 -17.90 -26.75
C GLN A 305 -3.54 -17.30 -27.39
N THR A 306 -4.72 -17.51 -26.79
CA THR A 306 -5.98 -16.91 -27.25
C THR A 306 -5.96 -15.39 -27.08
N GLU A 307 -5.45 -14.89 -25.98
CA GLU A 307 -5.28 -13.45 -25.75
C GLU A 307 -4.32 -12.83 -26.77
N ALA A 308 -3.17 -13.46 -26.99
CA ALA A 308 -2.22 -13.04 -28.02
C ALA A 308 -2.85 -13.05 -29.42
N TRP A 309 -3.62 -14.08 -29.76
CA TRP A 309 -4.35 -14.16 -31.02
C TRP A 309 -5.39 -13.05 -31.17
N LYS A 310 -6.20 -12.78 -30.13
CA LYS A 310 -7.17 -11.68 -30.13
C LYS A 310 -6.50 -10.33 -30.36
N ALA A 311 -5.38 -10.09 -29.66
CA ALA A 311 -4.59 -8.87 -29.80
C ALA A 311 -4.08 -8.71 -31.23
N ASP A 312 -3.51 -9.76 -31.82
CA ASP A 312 -2.97 -9.75 -33.19
C ASP A 312 -4.05 -9.46 -34.24
N GLN A 313 -5.27 -10.00 -34.08
CA GLN A 313 -6.42 -9.70 -34.95
C GLN A 313 -6.79 -8.20 -34.95
N ILE A 314 -6.67 -7.52 -33.83
CA ILE A 314 -7.02 -6.11 -33.69
C ILE A 314 -5.88 -5.19 -34.08
N LEU A 315 -4.63 -5.61 -33.80
CA LEU A 315 -3.42 -4.82 -34.07
C LEU A 315 -2.88 -5.04 -35.50
N GLY A 316 -3.44 -5.98 -36.27
CA GLY A 316 -3.08 -6.22 -37.66
C GLY A 316 -1.66 -6.74 -37.85
N GLY A 317 -1.20 -7.67 -37.00
CA GLY A 317 0.13 -8.31 -37.10
C GLY A 317 1.29 -7.38 -36.73
N ARG A 318 1.03 -6.31 -35.97
CA ARG A 318 2.04 -5.33 -35.50
C ARG A 318 2.74 -5.71 -34.21
N THR A 319 2.36 -6.82 -33.56
CA THR A 319 3.10 -7.36 -32.43
C THR A 319 4.44 -7.89 -32.90
N GLY A 320 5.53 -7.29 -32.40
CA GLY A 320 6.91 -7.44 -32.92
C GLY A 320 7.54 -8.85 -32.90
N ASP A 321 6.89 -9.87 -32.40
CA ASP A 321 7.33 -11.26 -32.47
C ASP A 321 6.71 -11.98 -33.68
N ARG A 322 7.24 -11.66 -34.87
CA ARG A 322 7.12 -12.51 -36.05
C ARG A 322 7.97 -13.78 -35.94
N LYS A 323 7.80 -14.60 -34.94
CA LYS A 323 7.84 -16.03 -35.18
C LYS A 323 6.47 -16.40 -35.74
N SER A 324 6.39 -16.50 -37.06
CA SER A 324 5.24 -17.02 -37.79
C SER A 324 4.75 -18.28 -37.07
N MET A 325 3.77 -18.09 -36.18
CA MET A 325 2.96 -19.19 -35.67
C MET A 325 2.13 -19.63 -36.87
N THR A 326 2.55 -20.70 -37.53
CA THR A 326 1.67 -21.50 -38.36
C THR A 326 0.68 -22.15 -37.40
N ILE A 327 -0.33 -21.35 -37.00
CA ILE A 327 -1.39 -21.81 -36.09
C ILE A 327 -2.12 -22.90 -36.89
N GLU A 328 -2.08 -24.14 -36.38
CA GLU A 328 -2.88 -25.21 -36.95
C GLU A 328 -4.31 -24.76 -37.07
N ARG A 329 -4.97 -24.99 -38.20
CA ARG A 329 -6.36 -24.59 -38.47
C ARG A 329 -7.32 -24.92 -37.32
N ASN A 330 -7.06 -26.03 -36.64
CA ASN A 330 -7.87 -26.50 -35.51
C ASN A 330 -7.73 -25.61 -34.27
N ARG A 331 -6.53 -25.09 -33.97
CA ARG A 331 -6.28 -24.17 -32.86
C ARG A 331 -6.93 -22.82 -33.12
N GLU A 332 -6.81 -22.27 -34.31
CA GLU A 332 -7.48 -21.02 -34.67
C GLU A 332 -9.00 -21.14 -34.56
N ALA A 333 -9.57 -22.28 -34.96
CA ALA A 333 -11.01 -22.53 -34.78
C ALA A 333 -11.39 -22.58 -33.29
N ALA A 334 -10.56 -23.17 -32.43
CA ALA A 334 -10.77 -23.19 -30.98
C ALA A 334 -10.67 -21.78 -30.35
N TYR A 335 -9.70 -20.95 -30.77
CA TYR A 335 -9.60 -19.56 -30.31
C TYR A 335 -10.85 -18.75 -30.68
N ARG A 336 -11.33 -18.90 -31.91
CA ARG A 336 -12.57 -18.27 -32.39
C ARG A 336 -13.79 -18.73 -31.60
N ALA A 337 -13.88 -20.04 -31.33
CA ALA A 337 -14.99 -20.60 -30.53
C ALA A 337 -14.96 -20.07 -29.10
N TYR A 338 -13.80 -20.03 -28.45
CA TYR A 338 -13.64 -19.43 -27.12
C TYR A 338 -14.08 -17.96 -27.10
N ALA A 339 -13.59 -17.16 -28.04
CA ALA A 339 -13.93 -15.74 -28.14
C ALA A 339 -15.42 -15.50 -28.45
N ALA A 340 -16.07 -16.42 -29.18
CA ALA A 340 -17.51 -16.38 -29.46
C ALA A 340 -18.32 -16.72 -28.22
N ALA A 341 -17.95 -17.78 -27.48
CA ALA A 341 -18.62 -18.18 -26.25
C ALA A 341 -18.53 -17.10 -25.15
N MET A 342 -17.38 -16.46 -24.99
CA MET A 342 -17.23 -15.31 -24.08
C MET A 342 -18.18 -14.17 -24.45
N ARG A 343 -18.28 -13.82 -25.74
CA ARG A 343 -19.19 -12.77 -26.21
C ARG A 343 -20.67 -13.11 -26.04
N GLU A 344 -21.05 -14.34 -26.33
CA GLU A 344 -22.44 -14.81 -26.19
C GLU A 344 -22.92 -14.72 -24.73
N LYS A 345 -22.01 -15.00 -23.79
CA LYS A 345 -22.28 -14.90 -22.35
C LYS A 345 -22.08 -13.50 -21.77
N GLU A 346 -21.68 -12.52 -22.58
CA GLU A 346 -21.28 -11.17 -22.15
C GLU A 346 -20.16 -11.19 -21.09
N TRP A 347 -19.30 -12.19 -21.15
CA TRP A 347 -18.13 -12.35 -20.31
C TRP A 347 -16.92 -11.65 -20.91
N TYR A 348 -16.21 -10.91 -20.08
CA TYR A 348 -15.00 -10.17 -20.48
C TYR A 348 -13.83 -10.56 -19.58
N GLY A 349 -12.71 -10.90 -20.16
CA GLY A 349 -11.43 -10.86 -19.46
C GLY A 349 -10.96 -9.39 -19.31
N PHE A 350 -9.91 -9.18 -18.53
CA PHE A 350 -9.36 -7.82 -18.34
C PHE A 350 -8.96 -7.16 -19.68
N GLU A 351 -8.21 -7.89 -20.50
CA GLU A 351 -7.77 -7.41 -21.81
C GLU A 351 -8.95 -7.26 -22.80
N ASP A 352 -10.00 -8.05 -22.65
CA ASP A 352 -11.19 -7.95 -23.52
C ASP A 352 -11.88 -6.60 -23.41
N LEU A 353 -11.81 -5.91 -22.25
CA LEU A 353 -12.35 -4.54 -22.11
C LEU A 353 -11.66 -3.57 -23.07
N LEU A 354 -10.33 -3.68 -23.16
CA LEU A 354 -9.52 -2.83 -24.03
C LEU A 354 -9.78 -3.18 -25.50
N LEU A 355 -9.71 -4.48 -25.83
CA LEU A 355 -9.89 -4.99 -27.19
C LEU A 355 -11.25 -4.64 -27.76
N GLU A 356 -12.34 -4.84 -26.98
CA GLU A 356 -13.69 -4.52 -27.43
C GLU A 356 -13.89 -3.01 -27.60
N THR A 357 -13.27 -2.19 -26.71
CA THR A 357 -13.29 -0.74 -26.86
C THR A 357 -12.59 -0.31 -28.16
N VAL A 358 -11.39 -0.84 -28.44
CA VAL A 358 -10.67 -0.56 -29.70
C VAL A 358 -11.51 -0.99 -30.92
N ARG A 359 -12.10 -2.20 -30.86
CA ARG A 359 -12.94 -2.73 -31.93
C ARG A 359 -14.13 -1.82 -32.20
N LEU A 360 -14.89 -1.44 -31.19
CA LEU A 360 -16.05 -0.55 -31.33
C LEU A 360 -15.66 0.80 -31.93
N LEU A 361 -14.53 1.38 -31.52
CA LEU A 361 -14.04 2.64 -32.07
C LEU A 361 -13.64 2.51 -33.56
N LYS A 362 -13.00 1.39 -33.94
CA LYS A 362 -12.64 1.11 -35.35
C LYS A 362 -13.85 0.81 -36.23
N ASP A 363 -14.84 0.06 -35.71
CA ASP A 363 -16.06 -0.27 -36.41
C ASP A 363 -16.98 0.96 -36.65
N HIS A 364 -16.83 2.01 -35.80
CA HIS A 364 -17.66 3.23 -35.85
C HIS A 364 -16.77 4.48 -35.95
N PRO A 365 -16.03 4.68 -37.03
CA PRO A 365 -15.12 5.81 -37.21
C PRO A 365 -15.84 7.16 -37.25
N ASP A 366 -17.09 7.18 -37.68
CA ASP A 366 -17.90 8.40 -37.85
C ASP A 366 -18.57 8.89 -36.54
N GLU A 367 -18.54 8.08 -35.46
CA GLU A 367 -19.12 8.44 -34.18
C GLU A 367 -18.17 9.36 -33.37
N LYS A 368 -18.03 10.60 -33.87
CA LYS A 368 -17.10 11.60 -33.26
C LYS A 368 -17.39 11.89 -31.79
N ARG A 369 -18.66 11.81 -31.35
CA ARG A 369 -19.05 12.00 -29.94
C ARG A 369 -18.39 10.97 -28.98
N TRP A 370 -18.02 9.78 -29.48
CA TRP A 370 -17.35 8.78 -28.69
C TRP A 370 -15.90 9.14 -28.39
N ARG A 371 -15.29 10.01 -29.20
CA ARG A 371 -13.93 10.49 -29.06
C ARG A 371 -13.86 11.88 -28.43
N ALA A 372 -14.99 12.57 -28.26
CA ALA A 372 -15.03 13.91 -27.68
C ALA A 372 -14.35 14.01 -26.29
N PRO A 373 -14.56 13.05 -25.35
CA PRO A 373 -13.88 13.09 -24.05
C PRO A 373 -12.35 13.00 -24.14
N PHE A 374 -11.81 12.52 -25.26
CA PHE A 374 -10.38 12.29 -25.46
C PHE A 374 -9.72 13.34 -26.38
N HIS A 375 -10.38 14.47 -26.63
CA HIS A 375 -9.78 15.56 -27.42
C HIS A 375 -8.49 16.07 -26.77
N TYR A 376 -8.47 16.16 -25.44
CA TYR A 376 -7.30 16.46 -24.65
C TYR A 376 -6.97 15.25 -23.78
N LEU A 377 -6.10 14.37 -24.30
CA LEU A 377 -5.72 13.13 -23.65
C LEU A 377 -4.39 13.28 -22.97
N LEU A 378 -4.37 13.01 -21.65
CA LEU A 378 -3.16 13.00 -20.83
C LEU A 378 -2.94 11.58 -20.30
N ILE A 379 -1.71 11.07 -20.38
CA ILE A 379 -1.36 9.72 -19.92
C ILE A 379 -0.14 9.80 -19.00
N ASP A 380 -0.30 9.35 -17.75
CA ASP A 380 0.77 9.19 -16.79
C ASP A 380 1.38 7.79 -16.88
N GLU A 381 2.62 7.63 -16.39
CA GLU A 381 3.40 6.39 -16.40
C GLU A 381 3.40 5.70 -17.78
N PHE A 382 3.64 6.50 -18.83
CA PHE A 382 3.51 6.07 -20.23
C PHE A 382 4.43 4.88 -20.60
N GLN A 383 5.53 4.67 -19.87
CA GLN A 383 6.44 3.54 -20.08
C GLN A 383 5.84 2.17 -19.74
N ASP A 384 4.68 2.13 -19.08
CA ASP A 384 4.04 0.87 -18.65
C ASP A 384 2.92 0.40 -19.57
N ILE A 385 2.63 1.14 -20.63
CA ILE A 385 1.56 0.78 -21.56
C ILE A 385 1.94 -0.44 -22.39
N ASN A 386 0.93 -1.29 -22.63
CA ASN A 386 1.04 -2.41 -23.54
C ASN A 386 0.62 -2.02 -24.99
N PRO A 387 0.88 -2.86 -26.00
CA PRO A 387 0.52 -2.55 -27.39
C PRO A 387 -0.97 -2.26 -27.62
N ILE A 388 -1.88 -2.88 -26.83
CA ILE A 388 -3.32 -2.68 -26.94
C ILE A 388 -3.68 -1.29 -26.38
N GLN A 389 -3.12 -0.92 -25.23
CA GLN A 389 -3.30 0.41 -24.65
C GLN A 389 -2.71 1.51 -25.54
N TYR A 390 -1.59 1.23 -26.20
CA TYR A 390 -1.01 2.14 -27.19
C TYR A 390 -1.96 2.36 -28.38
N GLU A 391 -2.53 1.29 -28.93
CA GLU A 391 -3.52 1.41 -30.02
C GLU A 391 -4.79 2.12 -29.56
N LEU A 392 -5.27 1.81 -28.36
CA LEU A 392 -6.42 2.47 -27.75
C LEU A 392 -6.19 3.99 -27.60
N MET A 393 -5.01 4.39 -27.14
CA MET A 393 -4.60 5.80 -27.07
C MET A 393 -4.75 6.47 -28.45
N LYS A 394 -4.28 5.81 -29.52
CA LYS A 394 -4.37 6.33 -30.89
C LYS A 394 -5.82 6.50 -31.34
N GLU A 395 -6.67 5.47 -31.08
CA GLU A 395 -8.08 5.51 -31.43
C GLU A 395 -8.84 6.57 -30.62
N TRP A 396 -8.57 6.70 -29.33
CA TRP A 396 -9.17 7.74 -28.51
C TRP A 396 -8.82 9.14 -28.98
N ASN A 397 -7.55 9.40 -29.26
CA ASN A 397 -7.07 10.73 -29.67
C ASN A 397 -7.11 10.94 -31.20
N GLN A 398 -7.78 10.05 -31.96
CA GLN A 398 -7.98 10.24 -33.38
C GLN A 398 -8.79 11.52 -33.66
N GLY A 399 -8.19 12.47 -34.36
CA GLY A 399 -8.79 13.79 -34.56
C GLY A 399 -8.71 14.73 -33.33
N GLY A 400 -8.15 14.30 -32.23
CA GLY A 400 -8.02 15.07 -30.99
C GLY A 400 -7.11 16.29 -31.11
N THR A 401 -7.27 17.22 -30.18
CA THR A 401 -6.57 18.50 -30.16
C THR A 401 -5.19 18.40 -29.50
N SER A 402 -5.06 17.59 -28.45
CA SER A 402 -3.82 17.44 -27.70
C SER A 402 -3.62 16.03 -27.16
N LEU A 403 -2.41 15.51 -27.33
CA LEU A 403 -1.90 14.31 -26.64
C LEU A 403 -0.73 14.72 -25.79
N PHE A 404 -0.80 14.46 -24.49
CA PHE A 404 0.26 14.71 -23.53
C PHE A 404 0.60 13.39 -22.82
N VAL A 405 1.80 12.89 -22.97
CA VAL A 405 2.27 11.70 -22.27
C VAL A 405 3.43 12.05 -21.36
N ILE A 406 3.49 11.45 -20.18
CA ILE A 406 4.58 11.65 -19.23
C ILE A 406 4.99 10.30 -18.65
N GLY A 407 6.30 10.08 -18.49
CA GLY A 407 6.81 8.83 -17.96
C GLY A 407 8.34 8.80 -17.87
N ASP A 408 8.85 7.65 -17.43
CA ASP A 408 10.26 7.37 -17.27
C ASP A 408 10.63 6.02 -17.90
N PRO A 409 11.30 5.98 -19.05
CA PRO A 409 11.70 4.71 -19.68
C PRO A 409 12.56 3.82 -18.76
N ASP A 410 13.35 4.40 -17.85
CA ASP A 410 14.18 3.67 -16.89
C ASP A 410 13.37 3.08 -15.72
N GLN A 411 12.07 3.35 -15.64
CA GLN A 411 11.12 2.73 -14.71
C GLN A 411 10.15 1.75 -15.37
N ALA A 412 10.43 1.31 -16.61
CA ALA A 412 9.67 0.27 -17.30
C ALA A 412 10.00 -1.10 -16.69
N ILE A 413 9.14 -1.60 -15.79
CA ILE A 413 9.34 -2.84 -15.02
C ILE A 413 8.16 -3.81 -15.13
N TYR A 414 7.28 -3.63 -16.09
CA TYR A 414 6.10 -4.47 -16.32
C TYR A 414 6.14 -5.21 -17.65
N GLY A 415 7.35 -5.50 -18.18
CA GLY A 415 7.54 -6.31 -19.38
C GLY A 415 6.86 -7.68 -19.26
N PHE A 416 6.90 -8.32 -18.07
CA PHE A 416 6.19 -9.58 -17.79
C PHE A 416 4.65 -9.46 -17.87
N ARG A 417 4.09 -8.25 -17.88
CA ARG A 417 2.67 -7.94 -18.14
C ARG A 417 2.42 -7.44 -19.58
N GLY A 418 3.41 -7.58 -20.44
CA GLY A 418 3.32 -7.16 -21.83
C GLY A 418 3.53 -5.66 -22.06
N ALA A 419 4.06 -4.91 -21.09
CA ALA A 419 4.43 -3.51 -21.30
C ALA A 419 5.51 -3.41 -22.39
N ASP A 420 5.44 -2.36 -23.22
CA ASP A 420 6.36 -2.09 -24.29
C ASP A 420 7.44 -1.10 -23.86
N ALA A 421 8.61 -1.61 -23.52
CA ALA A 421 9.74 -0.77 -23.09
C ALA A 421 10.16 0.28 -24.16
N LEU A 422 9.82 0.05 -25.42
CA LEU A 422 10.12 0.96 -26.55
C LEU A 422 8.95 1.89 -26.92
N CYS A 423 7.95 2.03 -26.05
CA CYS A 423 6.74 2.81 -26.33
C CYS A 423 7.01 4.28 -26.67
N PHE A 424 8.03 4.92 -26.05
CA PHE A 424 8.44 6.28 -26.37
C PHE A 424 9.10 6.39 -27.77
N GLU A 425 9.92 5.42 -28.16
CA GLU A 425 10.53 5.36 -29.49
C GLU A 425 9.49 5.11 -30.56
N ARG A 426 8.54 4.22 -30.28
CA ARG A 426 7.38 4.00 -31.13
C ARG A 426 6.54 5.26 -31.30
N LEU A 427 6.29 5.99 -30.22
CA LEU A 427 5.54 7.25 -30.23
C LEU A 427 6.26 8.29 -31.10
N LYS A 428 7.60 8.39 -30.99
CA LYS A 428 8.41 9.30 -31.81
C LYS A 428 8.41 8.89 -33.30
N GLY A 429 8.37 7.59 -33.57
CA GLY A 429 8.25 7.06 -34.92
C GLY A 429 6.88 7.33 -35.55
N ASP A 430 5.79 7.12 -34.80
CA ASP A 430 4.43 7.34 -35.27
C ASP A 430 4.06 8.84 -35.42
N PHE A 431 4.75 9.73 -34.66
CA PHE A 431 4.47 11.16 -34.62
C PHE A 431 5.77 11.98 -34.74
N PRO A 432 6.26 12.22 -35.97
CA PRO A 432 7.52 12.97 -36.18
C PRO A 432 7.52 14.40 -35.63
N GLU A 433 6.33 15.02 -35.48
CA GLU A 433 6.16 16.36 -34.90
C GLU A 433 6.07 16.37 -33.37
N LEU A 434 6.33 15.25 -32.69
CA LEU A 434 6.30 15.12 -31.24
C LEU A 434 7.32 16.07 -30.58
N GLU A 435 6.86 16.92 -29.68
CA GLU A 435 7.74 17.70 -28.81
C GLU A 435 8.17 16.83 -27.63
N VAL A 436 9.46 16.62 -27.47
CA VAL A 436 10.03 15.87 -26.33
C VAL A 436 10.65 16.87 -25.34
N ILE A 437 10.13 16.86 -24.10
CA ILE A 437 10.62 17.70 -23.01
C ILE A 437 11.20 16.79 -21.94
N ARG A 438 12.38 17.14 -21.38
CA ARG A 438 13.03 16.36 -20.33
C ARG A 438 13.05 17.14 -19.02
N LEU A 439 12.71 16.46 -17.90
CA LEU A 439 12.82 17.02 -16.56
C LEU A 439 14.10 16.49 -15.90
N TYR A 440 14.94 17.40 -15.44
CA TYR A 440 16.26 17.07 -14.88
C TYR A 440 16.34 17.21 -13.36
N GLU A 441 15.49 18.02 -12.74
CA GLU A 441 15.59 18.39 -11.34
C GLU A 441 14.93 17.33 -10.43
N ASN A 442 15.70 16.63 -9.60
CA ASN A 442 15.20 15.66 -8.62
C ASN A 442 14.97 16.34 -7.27
N TYR A 443 13.73 16.27 -6.77
CA TYR A 443 13.30 16.85 -5.49
C TYR A 443 13.09 15.80 -4.41
N ARG A 444 13.28 14.51 -4.73
CA ARG A 444 12.96 13.38 -3.84
C ARG A 444 14.15 12.94 -3.01
N SER A 445 15.23 12.54 -3.65
CA SER A 445 16.33 11.79 -3.03
C SER A 445 17.54 12.69 -2.74
N THR A 446 18.33 12.32 -1.73
CA THR A 446 19.64 12.93 -1.49
C THR A 446 20.61 12.63 -2.61
N PRO A 447 21.68 13.43 -2.79
CA PRO A 447 22.70 13.20 -3.81
C PRO A 447 23.30 11.79 -3.78
N GLN A 448 23.61 11.26 -2.58
CA GLN A 448 24.23 9.95 -2.40
C GLN A 448 23.37 8.80 -2.92
N ILE A 449 22.05 8.88 -2.66
CA ILE A 449 21.09 7.88 -3.15
C ILE A 449 20.96 7.99 -4.67
N LEU A 450 20.85 9.23 -5.17
CA LEU A 450 20.67 9.48 -6.59
C LEU A 450 21.87 9.04 -7.41
N ASP A 451 23.09 9.35 -6.98
CA ASP A 451 24.32 8.97 -7.65
C ASP A 451 24.50 7.45 -7.70
N SER A 452 24.25 6.76 -6.59
CA SER A 452 24.28 5.29 -6.54
C SER A 452 23.25 4.67 -7.50
N ALA A 453 22.03 5.20 -7.54
CA ALA A 453 20.99 4.70 -8.41
C ALA A 453 21.28 5.00 -9.90
N LEU A 454 21.79 6.18 -10.22
CA LEU A 454 22.20 6.55 -11.59
C LEU A 454 23.37 5.71 -12.09
N THR A 455 24.31 5.38 -11.22
CA THR A 455 25.43 4.49 -11.58
C THR A 455 24.90 3.13 -12.03
N VAL A 456 24.03 2.51 -11.23
CA VAL A 456 23.40 1.20 -11.57
C VAL A 456 22.66 1.28 -12.90
N ILE A 457 21.76 2.24 -13.09
CA ILE A 457 20.92 2.25 -14.31
C ILE A 457 21.70 2.66 -15.56
N SER A 458 22.85 3.33 -15.43
CA SER A 458 23.65 3.78 -16.55
C SER A 458 24.32 2.64 -17.33
N GLU A 459 24.40 1.45 -16.74
CA GLU A 459 24.88 0.24 -17.41
C GLU A 459 23.86 -0.34 -18.42
N ASN A 460 22.59 0.07 -18.34
CA ASN A 460 21.60 -0.26 -19.36
C ASN A 460 21.83 0.60 -20.62
N PRO A 461 21.62 0.04 -21.83
CA PRO A 461 21.73 0.80 -23.07
C PRO A 461 20.76 1.99 -23.09
N GLY A 462 21.09 3.02 -23.85
CA GLY A 462 20.26 4.20 -24.03
C GLY A 462 21.02 5.51 -23.92
N GLU A 463 20.28 6.62 -23.84
CA GLU A 463 20.86 7.96 -23.70
C GLU A 463 21.42 8.16 -22.26
N LYS A 464 22.43 9.03 -22.14
CA LYS A 464 23.01 9.38 -20.83
C LYS A 464 21.94 9.94 -19.88
N ARG A 465 21.81 9.32 -18.70
CA ARG A 465 20.87 9.76 -17.66
C ARG A 465 21.47 10.92 -16.88
N ILE A 466 20.73 12.02 -16.82
CA ILE A 466 21.15 13.22 -16.09
C ILE A 466 20.01 13.63 -15.17
N LEU A 467 20.28 13.63 -13.85
CA LEU A 467 19.36 14.17 -12.85
C LEU A 467 20.18 15.02 -11.87
N HIS A 468 19.64 16.17 -11.50
CA HIS A 468 20.25 17.11 -10.57
C HIS A 468 19.54 17.04 -9.21
N PRO A 469 20.22 16.67 -8.12
CA PRO A 469 19.62 16.62 -6.81
C PRO A 469 19.37 18.04 -6.26
N ASN A 470 18.16 18.27 -5.77
CA ASN A 470 17.78 19.53 -5.10
C ASN A 470 17.74 19.41 -3.57
N ARG A 471 18.08 18.25 -3.03
CA ARG A 471 18.21 18.05 -1.58
C ARG A 471 19.66 18.26 -1.14
N ALA A 472 19.82 18.65 0.13
CA ALA A 472 21.13 18.67 0.78
C ALA A 472 21.73 17.24 0.88
N ASP A 473 23.04 17.18 1.07
CA ASP A 473 23.74 15.91 1.30
C ASP A 473 23.13 15.13 2.45
N GLY A 474 22.97 13.82 2.23
CA GLY A 474 22.43 12.85 3.16
C GLY A 474 23.49 11.88 3.69
N GLU A 475 23.03 10.77 4.25
CA GLU A 475 23.90 9.64 4.62
C GLU A 475 24.26 8.83 3.36
N ASN A 476 25.45 8.22 3.38
CA ASN A 476 25.89 7.31 2.31
C ASN A 476 24.98 6.07 2.28
N VAL A 477 24.84 5.50 1.10
CA VAL A 477 24.16 4.21 0.93
C VAL A 477 24.94 3.14 1.68
N ARG A 478 24.25 2.32 2.50
CA ARG A 478 24.89 1.31 3.34
C ARG A 478 24.54 -0.09 2.90
N LEU A 479 25.51 -1.00 2.92
CA LEU A 479 25.33 -2.42 2.71
C LEU A 479 25.55 -3.18 4.02
N ILE A 480 24.58 -4.01 4.41
CA ILE A 480 24.66 -4.90 5.57
C ILE A 480 24.77 -6.33 5.05
N GLN A 481 25.90 -6.99 5.32
CA GLN A 481 26.11 -8.39 5.01
C GLN A 481 25.80 -9.28 6.22
N ALA A 482 24.93 -10.27 6.02
CA ALA A 482 24.53 -11.21 7.07
C ALA A 482 24.99 -12.64 6.73
N ALA A 483 25.15 -13.48 7.76
CA ALA A 483 25.63 -14.85 7.60
C ALA A 483 24.57 -15.83 7.03
N GLY A 484 23.33 -15.42 6.85
CA GLY A 484 22.24 -16.21 6.31
C GLY A 484 20.88 -15.52 6.43
N GLU A 485 19.84 -16.08 5.82
CA GLU A 485 18.51 -15.44 5.68
C GLU A 485 17.90 -14.99 7.03
N MET A 486 17.96 -15.83 8.06
CA MET A 486 17.49 -15.47 9.40
C MET A 486 18.32 -14.33 9.99
N GLY A 487 19.64 -14.36 9.81
CA GLY A 487 20.56 -13.29 10.27
C GLY A 487 20.25 -11.97 9.57
N GLU A 488 19.92 -12.00 8.28
CA GLU A 488 19.54 -10.85 7.49
C GLU A 488 18.21 -10.24 7.97
N ALA A 489 17.19 -11.07 8.17
CA ALA A 489 15.91 -10.62 8.70
C ALA A 489 16.03 -10.00 10.11
N ILE A 490 16.88 -10.56 10.96
CA ILE A 490 17.21 -9.98 12.28
C ILE A 490 17.97 -8.66 12.11
N ALA A 491 18.91 -8.56 11.16
CA ALA A 491 19.64 -7.32 10.89
C ALA A 491 18.70 -6.20 10.43
N VAL A 492 17.73 -6.52 9.58
CA VAL A 492 16.66 -5.58 9.18
C VAL A 492 15.84 -5.12 10.37
N ALA A 493 15.39 -6.03 11.24
CA ALA A 493 14.63 -5.66 12.43
C ALA A 493 15.43 -4.76 13.38
N LYS A 494 16.73 -5.06 13.59
CA LYS A 494 17.63 -4.22 14.38
C LYS A 494 17.85 -2.84 13.76
N GLU A 495 17.98 -2.80 12.43
CA GLU A 495 18.17 -1.54 11.71
C GLU A 495 16.92 -0.65 11.79
N ILE A 496 15.72 -1.24 11.68
CA ILE A 496 14.46 -0.54 11.95
C ILE A 496 14.46 -0.02 13.39
N GLY A 497 14.81 -0.87 14.38
CA GLY A 497 14.94 -0.45 15.78
C GLY A 497 15.89 0.74 15.95
N ARG A 498 17.04 0.74 15.25
CA ARG A 498 18.00 1.85 15.23
C ARG A 498 17.39 3.13 14.65
N MET A 499 16.68 3.03 13.52
CA MET A 499 16.06 4.18 12.84
C MET A 499 14.97 4.83 13.72
N VAL A 500 14.24 4.06 14.50
CA VAL A 500 13.21 4.60 15.42
C VAL A 500 13.76 5.04 16.77
N GLY A 501 15.08 5.10 16.91
CA GLY A 501 15.75 5.60 18.11
C GLY A 501 16.03 4.55 19.19
N GLY A 502 15.89 3.26 18.85
CA GLY A 502 16.41 2.16 19.66
C GLY A 502 17.94 2.17 19.69
N VAL A 503 18.51 2.00 20.84
CA VAL A 503 19.97 1.92 21.02
C VAL A 503 20.33 0.47 21.35
N GLY A 504 21.11 -0.17 20.48
CA GLY A 504 21.64 -1.51 20.75
C GLY A 504 22.62 -1.48 21.93
N MET A 505 22.70 -2.57 22.71
CA MET A 505 23.58 -2.66 23.87
C MET A 505 25.04 -2.37 23.52
N LEU A 506 25.49 -2.72 22.31
CA LEU A 506 26.84 -2.43 21.81
C LEU A 506 27.02 -0.95 21.41
N GLU A 507 25.99 -0.31 20.91
CA GLU A 507 26.01 1.11 20.55
C GLU A 507 25.94 2.02 21.78
N ALA A 508 25.21 1.60 22.82
CA ALA A 508 25.17 2.30 24.09
C ALA A 508 26.57 2.42 24.77
N GLN A 509 27.50 1.51 24.40
CA GLN A 509 28.86 1.51 24.90
C GLN A 509 29.85 2.31 24.03
N ARG A 510 29.45 2.76 22.84
CA ARG A 510 30.29 3.61 21.99
C ARG A 510 30.28 5.06 22.50
N THR A 511 31.44 5.67 22.55
CA THR A 511 31.63 7.05 23.03
C THR A 511 30.89 8.06 22.15
N SER A 512 30.22 9.02 22.78
CA SER A 512 29.50 10.12 22.13
C SER A 512 30.43 10.96 21.23
N GLY A 513 30.23 10.88 19.95
CA GLY A 513 30.97 11.67 18.93
C GLY A 513 30.28 11.71 17.57
N GLU A 514 29.25 10.91 17.38
CA GLU A 514 28.47 10.90 16.13
C GLU A 514 27.35 11.95 16.18
N LYS A 515 27.11 12.59 15.00
CA LYS A 515 26.02 13.55 14.79
C LYS A 515 24.71 12.98 15.33
N GLU A 516 23.87 13.84 15.94
CA GLU A 516 22.49 13.49 16.31
C GLU A 516 21.78 12.93 15.08
N ARG A 517 21.49 11.62 15.11
CA ARG A 517 20.75 10.95 14.04
C ARG A 517 19.27 11.29 14.16
N LYS A 518 18.63 11.51 13.03
CA LYS A 518 17.18 11.75 12.93
C LYS A 518 16.45 10.49 13.36
N VAL A 519 15.64 10.57 14.42
CA VAL A 519 14.73 9.51 14.83
C VAL A 519 13.53 9.50 13.89
N ARG A 520 13.15 8.31 13.39
CA ARG A 520 12.05 8.12 12.44
C ARG A 520 10.85 7.47 13.10
N SER A 521 9.67 7.70 12.53
CA SER A 521 8.47 6.92 12.84
C SER A 521 8.42 5.65 11.99
N PHE A 522 7.71 4.61 12.45
CA PHE A 522 7.62 3.35 11.71
C PHE A 522 7.05 3.53 10.31
N HIS A 523 6.05 4.40 10.11
CA HIS A 523 5.46 4.67 8.80
C HIS A 523 6.41 5.35 7.80
N GLU A 524 7.52 5.93 8.28
CA GLU A 524 8.56 6.52 7.43
C GLU A 524 9.51 5.47 6.83
N ILE A 525 9.39 4.20 7.24
CA ILE A 525 10.30 3.11 6.88
C ILE A 525 9.59 2.11 5.99
N ALA A 526 10.22 1.76 4.86
CA ALA A 526 9.79 0.65 4.02
C ALA A 526 10.89 -0.40 3.87
N VAL A 527 10.49 -1.67 3.84
CA VAL A 527 11.36 -2.79 3.49
C VAL A 527 10.88 -3.36 2.16
N LEU A 528 11.75 -3.30 1.15
CA LEU A 528 11.44 -3.73 -0.19
C LEU A 528 12.18 -5.04 -0.51
N TYR A 529 11.49 -5.99 -1.13
CA TYR A 529 12.03 -7.29 -1.50
C TYR A 529 11.59 -7.72 -2.90
N ARG A 530 12.27 -8.71 -3.49
CA ARG A 530 11.99 -9.15 -4.86
C ARG A 530 10.72 -10.01 -4.97
N THR A 531 10.49 -10.91 -4.00
CA THR A 531 9.36 -11.85 -4.01
C THR A 531 8.64 -11.90 -2.67
N HIS A 532 7.35 -12.17 -2.66
CA HIS A 532 6.54 -12.29 -1.42
C HIS A 532 7.06 -13.37 -0.46
N ARG A 533 7.67 -14.45 -0.98
CA ARG A 533 8.26 -15.50 -0.14
C ARG A 533 9.35 -14.98 0.81
N GLN A 534 10.12 -14.00 0.36
CA GLN A 534 11.13 -13.34 1.21
C GLN A 534 10.49 -12.56 2.37
N GLY A 535 9.30 -11.98 2.13
CA GLY A 535 8.55 -11.23 3.14
C GLY A 535 8.07 -12.08 4.32
N GLU A 536 7.78 -13.36 4.14
CA GLU A 536 7.26 -14.25 5.20
C GLU A 536 8.24 -14.40 6.38
N LEU A 537 9.54 -14.47 6.09
CA LEU A 537 10.56 -14.54 7.11
C LEU A 537 10.70 -13.20 7.87
N LEU A 538 10.67 -12.09 7.15
CA LEU A 538 10.66 -10.76 7.73
C LEU A 538 9.46 -10.55 8.66
N GLU A 539 8.24 -10.90 8.23
CA GLU A 539 7.04 -10.82 9.05
C GLU A 539 7.19 -11.59 10.37
N THR A 540 7.80 -12.79 10.29
CA THR A 540 8.05 -13.62 11.47
C THR A 540 9.03 -12.94 12.43
N CYS A 541 10.10 -12.33 11.92
CA CYS A 541 11.08 -11.63 12.73
C CYS A 541 10.51 -10.35 13.34
N LEU A 542 9.83 -9.50 12.54
CA LEU A 542 9.24 -8.25 13.01
C LEU A 542 8.18 -8.49 14.09
N ARG A 543 7.35 -9.53 13.92
CA ARG A 543 6.35 -9.94 14.92
C ARG A 543 7.01 -10.35 16.25
N LYS A 544 8.13 -11.10 16.20
CA LYS A 544 8.87 -11.50 17.41
C LYS A 544 9.51 -10.31 18.10
N GLU A 545 9.99 -9.34 17.36
CA GLU A 545 10.60 -8.11 17.89
C GLU A 545 9.55 -7.05 18.29
N GLY A 546 8.25 -7.34 18.10
CA GLY A 546 7.17 -6.40 18.42
C GLY A 546 7.13 -5.17 17.53
N ILE A 547 7.74 -5.22 16.34
CA ILE A 547 7.73 -4.13 15.38
C ILE A 547 6.43 -4.19 14.56
N PRO A 548 5.59 -3.15 14.59
CA PRO A 548 4.36 -3.11 13.81
C PRO A 548 4.67 -3.00 12.30
N TYR A 549 3.96 -3.77 11.49
CA TYR A 549 4.15 -3.75 10.04
C TYR A 549 2.84 -3.92 9.26
N VAL A 550 2.84 -3.40 8.03
CA VAL A 550 1.80 -3.57 7.02
C VAL A 550 2.45 -4.21 5.79
N VAL A 551 1.85 -5.27 5.27
CA VAL A 551 2.27 -5.86 4.00
C VAL A 551 1.39 -5.29 2.88
N ALA A 552 2.02 -4.70 1.88
CA ALA A 552 1.35 -4.23 0.68
C ALA A 552 1.61 -5.20 -0.48
N GLY A 553 0.58 -5.57 -1.20
CA GLY A 553 0.67 -6.41 -2.38
C GLY A 553 -0.44 -7.47 -2.49
N ARG A 554 -0.63 -7.96 -3.71
CA ARG A 554 -1.56 -9.06 -4.00
C ARG A 554 -0.93 -10.38 -3.58
N GLU A 555 -1.52 -11.04 -2.60
CA GLU A 555 -1.08 -12.35 -2.14
C GLU A 555 -1.88 -13.49 -2.78
N SER A 556 -1.27 -14.67 -2.84
CA SER A 556 -1.88 -15.87 -3.43
C SER A 556 -3.20 -16.31 -2.76
N PHE A 557 -3.43 -15.91 -1.49
CA PHE A 557 -4.66 -16.27 -0.76
C PHE A 557 -5.93 -15.63 -1.38
N LEU A 558 -5.80 -14.56 -2.17
CA LEU A 558 -6.94 -13.98 -2.92
C LEU A 558 -7.52 -14.96 -3.95
N LYS A 559 -6.74 -15.98 -4.34
CA LYS A 559 -7.19 -17.09 -5.19
C LYS A 559 -7.92 -18.19 -4.42
N ASP A 560 -7.94 -18.12 -3.09
CA ASP A 560 -8.66 -19.08 -2.25
C ASP A 560 -10.16 -19.05 -2.57
N GLU A 561 -10.76 -20.22 -2.66
CA GLU A 561 -12.17 -20.34 -3.05
C GLU A 561 -13.12 -19.61 -2.10
N LYS A 562 -12.89 -19.73 -0.78
CA LYS A 562 -13.74 -19.10 0.22
C LYS A 562 -13.64 -17.58 0.18
N VAL A 563 -12.45 -17.05 -0.08
CA VAL A 563 -12.24 -15.61 -0.27
C VAL A 563 -12.99 -15.11 -1.49
N ARG A 564 -12.84 -15.79 -2.62
CA ARG A 564 -13.49 -15.43 -3.89
C ARG A 564 -15.02 -15.49 -3.80
N LEU A 565 -15.56 -16.59 -3.28
CA LEU A 565 -17.00 -16.74 -3.13
C LEU A 565 -17.58 -15.69 -2.15
N SER A 566 -16.86 -15.39 -1.06
CA SER A 566 -17.25 -14.30 -0.15
C SER A 566 -17.27 -12.95 -0.84
N ALA A 567 -16.25 -12.65 -1.67
CA ALA A 567 -16.20 -11.41 -2.44
C ALA A 567 -17.37 -11.33 -3.46
N ALA A 568 -17.71 -12.44 -4.12
CA ALA A 568 -18.87 -12.52 -5.01
C ALA A 568 -20.18 -12.27 -4.23
N PHE A 569 -20.36 -12.87 -3.06
CA PHE A 569 -21.53 -12.59 -2.21
C PHE A 569 -21.61 -11.12 -1.80
N PHE A 570 -20.51 -10.51 -1.41
CA PHE A 570 -20.48 -9.09 -1.06
C PHE A 570 -20.79 -8.17 -2.26
N ARG A 571 -20.44 -8.56 -3.49
CA ARG A 571 -20.92 -7.86 -4.70
C ARG A 571 -22.43 -7.95 -4.86
N CYS A 572 -23.02 -9.12 -4.56
CA CYS A 572 -24.49 -9.26 -4.55
C CYS A 572 -25.18 -8.35 -3.52
N LEU A 573 -24.51 -8.03 -2.40
CA LEU A 573 -25.06 -7.09 -1.41
C LEU A 573 -25.12 -5.66 -1.97
N LEU A 574 -24.17 -5.27 -2.83
CA LEU A 574 -24.14 -3.95 -3.45
C LEU A 574 -25.00 -3.86 -4.71
N ASP A 575 -25.01 -4.91 -5.52
CA ASP A 575 -25.82 -5.01 -6.74
C ASP A 575 -26.38 -6.42 -6.92
N SER A 576 -27.59 -6.62 -6.50
CA SER A 576 -28.30 -7.92 -6.59
C SER A 576 -28.87 -8.22 -7.98
N GLY A 577 -28.77 -7.30 -8.94
CA GLY A 577 -29.33 -7.44 -10.29
C GLY A 577 -28.52 -8.35 -11.23
N GLN A 578 -27.24 -8.60 -10.93
CA GLN A 578 -26.33 -9.32 -11.81
C GLN A 578 -26.43 -10.85 -11.61
N THR A 579 -27.03 -11.56 -12.57
CA THR A 579 -27.24 -13.01 -12.51
C THR A 579 -25.92 -13.78 -12.39
N ALA A 580 -24.88 -13.41 -13.14
CA ALA A 580 -23.59 -14.08 -13.11
C ALA A 580 -22.90 -14.01 -11.73
N VAL A 581 -23.00 -12.87 -11.03
CA VAL A 581 -22.45 -12.70 -9.68
C VAL A 581 -23.21 -13.57 -8.65
N ARG A 582 -24.53 -13.71 -8.84
CA ARG A 582 -25.36 -14.59 -8.01
C ARG A 582 -24.98 -16.06 -8.21
N GLU A 583 -24.81 -16.50 -9.46
CA GLU A 583 -24.36 -17.85 -9.78
C GLU A 583 -22.98 -18.14 -9.20
N GLU A 584 -22.07 -17.17 -9.21
CA GLU A 584 -20.75 -17.29 -8.62
C GLU A 584 -20.81 -17.44 -7.08
N ALA A 585 -21.69 -16.71 -6.39
CA ALA A 585 -21.82 -16.73 -4.94
C ALA A 585 -22.64 -17.92 -4.42
N SER A 586 -23.53 -18.49 -5.26
CA SER A 586 -24.49 -19.54 -4.86
C SER A 586 -23.84 -20.79 -4.21
N PRO A 587 -22.64 -21.26 -4.58
CA PRO A 587 -21.99 -22.41 -3.93
C PRO A 587 -21.67 -22.21 -2.44
N LEU A 588 -21.69 -20.97 -1.91
CA LEU A 588 -21.52 -20.74 -0.47
C LEU A 588 -22.70 -21.25 0.36
N PHE A 589 -23.87 -21.38 -0.25
CA PHE A 589 -25.10 -21.73 0.42
C PHE A 589 -25.64 -23.01 -0.17
N SER A 590 -25.48 -24.08 0.53
CA SER A 590 -26.01 -25.39 0.18
C SER A 590 -26.98 -25.91 1.25
N ASP A 591 -27.93 -26.74 0.84
CA ASP A 591 -28.78 -27.48 1.75
C ASP A 591 -28.01 -28.60 2.49
N GLU A 592 -28.69 -29.35 3.38
CA GLU A 592 -28.07 -30.45 4.11
C GLU A 592 -27.59 -31.58 3.19
N GLU A 593 -28.05 -31.65 1.95
CA GLU A 593 -27.67 -32.62 0.92
C GLU A 593 -26.51 -32.10 0.01
N GLY A 594 -26.06 -30.83 0.19
CA GLY A 594 -24.98 -30.23 -0.58
C GLY A 594 -25.40 -29.60 -1.92
N ASN A 595 -26.73 -29.47 -2.17
CA ASN A 595 -27.22 -28.77 -3.36
C ASN A 595 -27.28 -27.25 -3.10
N PRO A 596 -27.00 -26.41 -4.10
CA PRO A 596 -27.13 -24.94 -3.98
C PRO A 596 -28.54 -24.55 -3.56
N LEU A 597 -28.70 -23.59 -2.65
CA LEU A 597 -29.98 -23.04 -2.27
C LEU A 597 -30.75 -22.51 -3.47
N GLY A 598 -32.07 -22.70 -3.49
CA GLY A 598 -32.91 -22.11 -4.52
C GLY A 598 -32.79 -20.56 -4.55
N GLU A 599 -32.99 -19.97 -5.73
CA GLU A 599 -32.82 -18.52 -5.99
C GLU A 599 -33.60 -17.64 -5.00
N LEU A 600 -34.80 -18.02 -4.60
CA LEU A 600 -35.61 -17.25 -3.65
C LEU A 600 -34.94 -17.16 -2.27
N LEU A 601 -34.45 -18.29 -1.76
CA LEU A 601 -33.82 -18.37 -0.44
C LEU A 601 -32.45 -17.63 -0.44
N PHE A 602 -31.70 -17.75 -1.54
CA PHE A 602 -30.48 -16.97 -1.74
C PHE A 602 -30.76 -15.46 -1.68
N MET A 603 -31.80 -14.99 -2.38
CA MET A 603 -32.19 -13.57 -2.39
C MET A 603 -32.72 -13.09 -1.03
N GLU A 604 -33.38 -13.94 -0.25
CA GLU A 604 -33.73 -13.61 1.15
C GLU A 604 -32.50 -13.44 2.01
N THR A 605 -31.49 -14.28 1.85
CA THR A 605 -30.20 -14.17 2.53
C THR A 605 -29.49 -12.87 2.16
N VAL A 606 -29.45 -12.51 0.88
CA VAL A 606 -28.89 -11.24 0.39
C VAL A 606 -29.59 -10.06 1.06
N ARG A 607 -30.93 -10.03 1.10
CA ARG A 607 -31.69 -8.93 1.74
C ARG A 607 -31.42 -8.83 3.23
N SER A 608 -31.39 -9.96 3.94
CA SER A 608 -31.07 -9.99 5.36
C SER A 608 -29.69 -9.39 5.65
N TRP A 609 -28.70 -9.73 4.83
CA TRP A 609 -27.36 -9.17 4.96
C TRP A 609 -27.28 -7.68 4.57
N GLN A 610 -28.03 -7.23 3.55
CA GLN A 610 -28.10 -5.81 3.18
C GLN A 610 -28.55 -4.92 4.35
N GLU A 611 -29.54 -5.39 5.13
CA GLU A 611 -29.99 -4.66 6.33
C GLU A 611 -28.90 -4.65 7.43
N ARG A 612 -28.16 -5.73 7.57
CA ARG A 612 -27.13 -5.90 8.61
C ARG A 612 -25.85 -5.11 8.36
N ILE A 613 -25.47 -4.88 7.11
CA ILE A 613 -24.23 -4.17 6.76
C ILE A 613 -24.34 -2.65 6.86
N ALA A 614 -25.57 -2.10 6.94
CA ALA A 614 -25.79 -0.67 6.97
C ALA A 614 -25.01 0.01 8.10
N GLY A 615 -24.12 0.94 7.74
CA GLY A 615 -23.31 1.71 8.69
C GLY A 615 -22.13 0.97 9.33
N LYS A 616 -21.84 -0.27 8.91
CA LYS A 616 -20.68 -1.04 9.39
C LYS A 616 -19.46 -0.86 8.50
N SER A 617 -18.28 -0.93 9.10
CA SER A 617 -17.01 -0.99 8.36
C SER A 617 -16.80 -2.36 7.69
N PRO A 618 -16.00 -2.45 6.62
CA PRO A 618 -15.68 -3.72 5.97
C PRO A 618 -15.13 -4.79 6.94
N ALA A 619 -14.34 -4.37 7.90
CA ALA A 619 -13.78 -5.28 8.91
C ALA A 619 -14.87 -5.86 9.85
N GLU A 620 -15.87 -5.06 10.23
CA GLU A 620 -16.99 -5.53 11.04
C GLU A 620 -17.88 -6.50 10.25
N ILE A 621 -18.18 -6.17 9.00
CA ILE A 621 -18.94 -7.02 8.09
C ILE A 621 -18.23 -8.38 7.92
N LEU A 622 -16.93 -8.34 7.64
CA LEU A 622 -16.16 -9.55 7.39
C LEU A 622 -16.02 -10.44 8.64
N ASN A 623 -15.85 -9.83 9.82
CA ASN A 623 -15.78 -10.60 11.07
C ASN A 623 -17.09 -11.31 11.38
N GLU A 624 -18.24 -10.66 11.19
CA GLU A 624 -19.57 -11.29 11.34
C GLU A 624 -19.75 -12.41 10.31
N TRP A 625 -19.35 -12.15 9.06
CA TRP A 625 -19.39 -13.13 7.98
C TRP A 625 -18.56 -14.39 8.29
N ILE A 626 -17.32 -14.20 8.73
CA ILE A 626 -16.42 -15.31 9.10
C ILE A 626 -17.02 -16.17 10.22
N GLN A 627 -17.64 -15.54 11.22
CA GLN A 627 -18.28 -16.25 12.32
C GLN A 627 -19.52 -17.02 11.87
N GLU A 628 -20.40 -16.40 11.09
CA GLU A 628 -21.64 -17.03 10.62
C GLU A 628 -21.37 -18.20 9.67
N MET A 629 -20.36 -18.06 8.82
CA MET A 629 -19.97 -19.10 7.86
C MET A 629 -18.99 -20.14 8.43
N GLY A 630 -18.64 -20.07 9.72
CA GLY A 630 -17.73 -21.02 10.37
C GLY A 630 -16.33 -21.04 9.77
N MET A 631 -15.83 -19.87 9.29
CA MET A 631 -14.56 -19.77 8.57
C MET A 631 -13.38 -19.27 9.43
N GLU A 632 -13.49 -19.29 10.77
CA GLU A 632 -12.47 -18.75 11.69
C GLU A 632 -11.12 -19.45 11.57
N LYS A 633 -11.11 -20.71 11.15
CA LYS A 633 -9.87 -21.50 10.97
C LYS A 633 -9.26 -21.38 9.57
N VAL A 634 -9.89 -20.61 8.68
CA VAL A 634 -9.42 -20.44 7.30
C VAL A 634 -8.41 -19.30 7.24
N LYS A 635 -7.13 -19.62 7.10
CA LYS A 635 -6.04 -18.63 7.05
C LYS A 635 -6.24 -17.56 5.97
N ALA A 636 -6.83 -17.92 4.83
CA ALA A 636 -7.11 -16.97 3.76
C ALA A 636 -8.15 -15.92 4.18
N MET A 637 -9.19 -16.32 4.92
CA MET A 637 -10.21 -15.41 5.44
C MET A 637 -9.67 -14.52 6.56
N GLU A 638 -8.74 -15.02 7.38
CA GLU A 638 -8.02 -14.21 8.35
C GLU A 638 -7.23 -13.09 7.66
N LYS A 639 -6.49 -13.40 6.59
CA LYS A 639 -5.78 -12.41 5.79
C LYS A 639 -6.71 -11.39 5.13
N LEU A 640 -7.86 -11.84 4.60
CA LEU A 640 -8.88 -10.95 4.05
C LEU A 640 -9.43 -9.98 5.11
N SER A 641 -9.69 -10.45 6.33
CA SER A 641 -10.09 -9.60 7.45
C SER A 641 -9.04 -8.54 7.79
N GLN A 642 -7.75 -8.89 7.70
CA GLN A 642 -6.64 -7.93 7.89
C GLN A 642 -6.60 -6.86 6.79
N ILE A 643 -6.96 -7.19 5.55
CA ILE A 643 -7.10 -6.23 4.45
C ILE A 643 -8.29 -5.31 4.70
N ALA A 644 -9.43 -5.85 5.10
CA ALA A 644 -10.67 -5.10 5.29
C ALA A 644 -10.53 -3.93 6.30
N VAL A 645 -9.60 -4.03 7.25
CA VAL A 645 -9.27 -2.95 8.20
C VAL A 645 -8.73 -1.70 7.50
N CYS A 646 -8.11 -1.84 6.33
CA CYS A 646 -7.48 -0.75 5.60
C CYS A 646 -8.47 0.11 4.79
N TYR A 647 -9.73 -0.33 4.64
CA TYR A 647 -10.73 0.34 3.78
C TYR A 647 -11.92 0.86 4.58
N LYS A 648 -12.54 1.93 4.11
CA LYS A 648 -13.65 2.61 4.79
C LYS A 648 -15.02 2.05 4.41
N THR A 649 -15.19 1.65 3.15
CA THR A 649 -16.45 1.12 2.62
C THR A 649 -16.27 -0.23 1.96
N LEU A 650 -17.36 -1.00 1.88
CA LEU A 650 -17.34 -2.32 1.24
C LEU A 650 -17.07 -2.19 -0.26
N GLU A 651 -17.56 -1.13 -0.90
CA GLU A 651 -17.30 -0.82 -2.30
C GLU A 651 -15.80 -0.60 -2.55
N GLU A 652 -15.13 0.21 -1.70
CA GLU A 652 -13.68 0.44 -1.80
C GLU A 652 -12.91 -0.88 -1.69
N LEU A 653 -13.28 -1.73 -0.71
CA LEU A 653 -12.64 -3.04 -0.53
C LEU A 653 -12.81 -3.90 -1.79
N LEU A 654 -14.04 -4.07 -2.28
CA LEU A 654 -14.32 -4.91 -3.45
C LEU A 654 -13.65 -4.37 -4.72
N GLN A 655 -13.68 -3.07 -4.93
CA GLN A 655 -13.03 -2.44 -6.05
C GLN A 655 -11.50 -2.67 -6.01
N MET A 656 -10.89 -2.61 -4.84
CA MET A 656 -9.47 -2.91 -4.67
C MET A 656 -9.13 -4.39 -4.85
N LEU A 657 -10.00 -5.30 -4.43
CA LEU A 657 -9.82 -6.74 -4.66
C LEU A 657 -9.90 -7.08 -6.15
N GLU A 658 -10.71 -6.37 -6.92
CA GLU A 658 -10.96 -6.62 -8.34
C GLU A 658 -9.97 -5.91 -9.27
N PHE A 659 -9.79 -4.60 -9.10
CA PHE A 659 -9.04 -3.74 -10.01
C PHE A 659 -7.73 -3.20 -9.44
N GLY A 660 -7.45 -3.43 -8.16
CA GLY A 660 -6.24 -2.93 -7.51
C GLY A 660 -4.97 -3.55 -8.12
N VAL A 661 -3.97 -2.73 -8.39
CA VAL A 661 -2.62 -3.19 -8.69
C VAL A 661 -1.93 -3.65 -7.39
N GLU A 662 -0.72 -4.19 -7.52
CA GLU A 662 0.01 -4.80 -6.39
C GLU A 662 0.19 -3.83 -5.21
N SER A 663 0.39 -2.54 -5.48
CA SER A 663 0.54 -1.49 -4.45
C SER A 663 -0.74 -1.09 -3.73
N ASP A 664 -1.91 -1.30 -4.34
CA ASP A 664 -3.20 -0.82 -3.82
C ASP A 664 -3.73 -1.68 -2.67
N LEU A 665 -3.32 -2.94 -2.61
CA LEU A 665 -3.74 -3.87 -1.55
C LEU A 665 -2.79 -3.82 -0.37
N LYS A 666 -3.30 -3.47 0.81
CA LYS A 666 -2.55 -3.40 2.07
C LYS A 666 -3.13 -4.35 3.10
N ARG A 667 -2.28 -5.11 3.78
CA ARG A 667 -2.64 -6.02 4.87
C ARG A 667 -1.85 -5.67 6.13
N CYS A 668 -2.54 -5.45 7.23
CA CYS A 668 -1.89 -5.22 8.52
C CYS A 668 -1.36 -6.53 9.11
N GLY A 669 -0.17 -6.51 9.67
CA GLY A 669 0.42 -7.64 10.39
C GLY A 669 -0.30 -7.95 11.69
N ASP A 670 -0.95 -6.95 12.30
CA ASP A 670 -1.87 -7.09 13.43
C ASP A 670 -3.15 -6.30 13.13
N LYS A 671 -4.31 -6.83 13.56
CA LYS A 671 -5.66 -6.31 13.24
C LYS A 671 -5.93 -4.85 13.66
N GLN A 672 -4.97 -4.15 14.26
CA GLN A 672 -5.21 -2.88 14.94
C GLN A 672 -4.26 -1.72 14.60
N TYR A 673 -3.18 -1.92 13.83
CA TYR A 673 -2.18 -0.88 13.58
C TYR A 673 -2.07 -0.55 12.09
N THR A 674 -2.73 0.54 11.66
CA THR A 674 -2.65 1.02 10.27
C THR A 674 -1.86 2.31 10.10
N ALA A 675 -1.74 3.13 11.14
CA ALA A 675 -1.20 4.49 11.03
C ALA A 675 0.31 4.60 11.31
N GLU A 676 0.86 3.72 12.17
CA GLU A 676 2.26 3.75 12.61
C GLU A 676 2.89 2.35 12.45
N ALA A 677 3.18 1.96 11.22
CA ALA A 677 3.71 0.64 10.91
C ALA A 677 4.73 0.70 9.77
N VAL A 678 5.74 -0.17 9.83
CA VAL A 678 6.71 -0.37 8.74
C VAL A 678 6.00 -0.97 7.53
N THR A 679 6.26 -0.43 6.34
CA THR A 679 5.68 -0.98 5.12
C THR A 679 6.58 -2.07 4.53
N LEU A 680 6.03 -3.27 4.35
CA LEU A 680 6.67 -4.38 3.66
C LEU A 680 6.04 -4.54 2.28
N MET A 681 6.84 -4.59 1.22
CA MET A 681 6.30 -4.76 -0.14
C MET A 681 7.35 -5.29 -1.11
N THR A 682 6.89 -5.75 -2.28
CA THR A 682 7.80 -6.09 -3.36
C THR A 682 8.40 -4.83 -4.01
N LEU A 683 9.54 -5.00 -4.68
CA LEU A 683 10.13 -3.93 -5.50
C LEU A 683 9.13 -3.42 -6.55
N HIS A 684 8.37 -4.31 -7.20
CA HIS A 684 7.34 -3.93 -8.15
C HIS A 684 6.21 -3.13 -7.49
N GLY A 685 5.75 -3.57 -6.32
CA GLY A 685 4.71 -2.88 -5.55
C GLY A 685 5.12 -1.50 -5.03
N SER A 686 6.42 -1.21 -4.97
CA SER A 686 6.92 0.08 -4.51
C SER A 686 6.88 1.19 -5.56
N LYS A 687 6.58 0.84 -6.82
CA LYS A 687 6.49 1.82 -7.90
C LYS A 687 5.40 2.85 -7.62
N GLY A 688 5.70 4.12 -7.87
CA GLY A 688 4.81 5.25 -7.55
C GLY A 688 4.94 5.77 -6.12
N LEU A 689 5.39 4.94 -5.17
CA LEU A 689 5.52 5.30 -3.76
C LEU A 689 6.88 5.95 -3.44
N GLU A 690 7.01 6.52 -2.23
CA GLU A 690 8.25 7.12 -1.75
C GLU A 690 8.29 7.18 -0.23
N PHE A 691 9.45 6.86 0.36
CA PHE A 691 9.63 6.75 1.80
C PHE A 691 10.87 7.52 2.27
N PRO A 692 10.85 8.11 3.47
CA PRO A 692 12.03 8.72 4.06
C PRO A 692 13.21 7.75 4.19
N ALA A 693 12.98 6.50 4.60
CA ALA A 693 13.98 5.45 4.69
C ALA A 693 13.52 4.17 3.99
N VAL A 694 14.43 3.56 3.24
CA VAL A 694 14.20 2.30 2.53
C VAL A 694 15.27 1.29 2.87
N LEU A 695 14.85 0.06 3.19
CA LEU A 695 15.72 -1.10 3.28
C LEU A 695 15.42 -2.02 2.09
N LEU A 696 16.44 -2.31 1.26
CA LEU A 696 16.34 -3.29 0.17
C LEU A 696 16.84 -4.64 0.70
N TYR A 697 15.90 -5.58 0.87
CA TYR A 697 16.15 -6.89 1.47
C TYR A 697 16.47 -7.93 0.40
N GLY A 698 17.58 -8.63 0.58
CA GLY A 698 18.02 -9.70 -0.32
C GLY A 698 18.66 -9.18 -1.60
N ALA A 699 19.50 -8.15 -1.54
CA ALA A 699 20.26 -7.62 -2.66
C ALA A 699 21.47 -8.52 -3.00
N GLU A 700 21.19 -9.76 -3.39
CA GLU A 700 22.17 -10.81 -3.67
C GLU A 700 21.96 -11.48 -5.02
N LYS A 701 23.01 -12.11 -5.52
CA LYS A 701 23.00 -12.88 -6.79
C LYS A 701 21.94 -13.99 -6.74
N GLY A 702 21.15 -14.10 -7.81
CA GLY A 702 20.06 -15.07 -7.91
C GLY A 702 18.73 -14.61 -7.33
N ARG A 703 18.72 -13.51 -6.55
CA ARG A 703 17.53 -12.80 -6.09
C ARG A 703 17.34 -11.47 -6.82
N ILE A 704 18.40 -10.71 -7.00
CA ILE A 704 18.46 -9.49 -7.81
C ILE A 704 19.77 -9.48 -8.60
N PRO A 705 19.78 -9.82 -9.91
CA PRO A 705 18.64 -10.28 -10.74
C PRO A 705 18.09 -11.63 -10.30
N LEU A 706 16.77 -11.83 -10.53
CA LEU A 706 16.12 -13.10 -10.21
C LEU A 706 16.60 -14.19 -11.17
N GLY A 707 17.30 -15.19 -10.64
CA GLY A 707 17.74 -16.35 -11.40
C GLY A 707 16.57 -17.31 -11.65
N SER A 708 16.47 -17.86 -12.86
CA SER A 708 15.53 -18.91 -13.22
C SER A 708 16.22 -19.97 -14.06
N GLU A 709 15.92 -21.26 -13.78
CA GLU A 709 16.33 -22.38 -14.60
C GLU A 709 15.41 -22.58 -15.82
N TYR A 710 14.25 -21.93 -15.84
CA TYR A 710 13.18 -22.17 -16.81
C TYR A 710 13.04 -21.07 -17.87
N TYR A 711 13.58 -19.87 -17.64
CA TYR A 711 13.54 -18.74 -18.59
C TYR A 711 14.77 -17.86 -18.45
N GLU A 712 15.13 -17.23 -19.55
CA GLU A 712 16.23 -16.28 -19.61
C GLU A 712 15.86 -15.01 -18.80
N THR A 713 16.74 -14.58 -17.91
CA THR A 713 16.55 -13.39 -17.09
C THR A 713 16.79 -12.16 -17.94
N ASP A 714 15.83 -11.24 -17.97
CA ASP A 714 16.01 -9.91 -18.54
C ASP A 714 16.81 -9.03 -17.57
N TRP A 715 18.13 -8.94 -17.82
CA TRP A 715 19.05 -8.17 -16.99
C TRP A 715 18.75 -6.69 -16.98
N GLU A 716 18.24 -6.13 -18.08
CA GLU A 716 17.91 -4.72 -18.18
C GLU A 716 16.65 -4.40 -17.36
N GLU A 717 15.64 -5.25 -17.39
CA GLU A 717 14.43 -5.09 -16.59
C GLU A 717 14.73 -5.26 -15.08
N GLU A 718 15.53 -6.26 -14.69
CA GLU A 718 15.94 -6.45 -13.30
C GLU A 718 16.78 -5.29 -12.78
N ARG A 719 17.64 -4.69 -13.62
CA ARG A 719 18.38 -3.46 -13.26
C ARG A 719 17.46 -2.27 -13.10
N ARG A 720 16.47 -2.08 -13.99
CA ARG A 720 15.43 -1.07 -13.84
C ARG A 720 14.65 -1.27 -12.55
N LEU A 721 14.37 -2.53 -12.18
CA LEU A 721 13.65 -2.86 -10.94
C LEU A 721 14.45 -2.47 -9.69
N LEU A 722 15.75 -2.77 -9.65
CA LEU A 722 16.63 -2.32 -8.57
C LEU A 722 16.69 -0.79 -8.50
N TYR A 723 16.85 -0.12 -9.65
CA TYR A 723 16.83 1.33 -9.75
C TYR A 723 15.53 1.94 -9.22
N VAL A 724 14.37 1.35 -9.55
CA VAL A 724 13.08 1.74 -8.99
C VAL A 724 13.12 1.64 -7.47
N GLY A 725 13.57 0.51 -6.91
CA GLY A 725 13.65 0.30 -5.47
C GLY A 725 14.55 1.33 -4.76
N MET A 726 15.75 1.57 -5.29
CA MET A 726 16.69 2.56 -4.73
C MET A 726 16.09 3.97 -4.73
N THR A 727 15.43 4.36 -5.81
CA THR A 727 14.83 5.70 -5.98
C THR A 727 13.52 5.89 -5.22
N ARG A 728 13.06 4.89 -4.44
CA ARG A 728 11.96 5.08 -3.47
C ARG A 728 12.43 5.80 -2.21
N ALA A 729 13.73 5.74 -1.91
CA ALA A 729 14.32 6.39 -0.75
C ALA A 729 14.48 7.91 -0.95
N LYS A 730 14.09 8.67 0.09
CA LYS A 730 14.27 10.13 0.13
C LYS A 730 15.56 10.53 0.84
N GLU A 731 15.86 9.92 1.98
CA GLU A 731 16.89 10.38 2.92
C GLU A 731 17.88 9.29 3.31
N GLU A 732 17.45 8.04 3.39
CA GLU A 732 18.28 6.93 3.84
C GLU A 732 17.99 5.67 3.04
N LEU A 733 19.04 5.02 2.53
CA LEU A 733 18.97 3.77 1.79
C LEU A 733 19.93 2.75 2.39
N VAL A 734 19.39 1.59 2.76
CA VAL A 734 20.15 0.46 3.28
C VAL A 734 19.89 -0.76 2.43
N LEU A 735 20.94 -1.43 1.99
CA LEU A 735 20.88 -2.68 1.24
C LEU A 735 21.27 -3.82 2.17
N THR A 736 20.66 -5.00 2.04
CA THR A 736 21.06 -6.18 2.80
C THR A 736 21.31 -7.37 1.88
N SER A 737 22.24 -8.24 2.25
CA SER A 737 22.55 -9.47 1.51
C SER A 737 23.05 -10.57 2.44
N THR A 738 22.96 -11.84 2.00
CA THR A 738 23.41 -13.00 2.79
C THR A 738 24.62 -13.72 2.21
N GLY A 739 24.88 -13.59 0.94
CA GLY A 739 25.93 -14.32 0.26
C GLY A 739 26.71 -13.46 -0.71
N GLU A 740 26.88 -13.93 -1.93
CA GLU A 740 27.44 -13.13 -3.00
C GLU A 740 26.47 -11.99 -3.33
N THR A 741 26.94 -10.75 -3.16
CA THR A 741 26.13 -9.55 -3.42
C THR A 741 25.66 -9.51 -4.87
N SER A 742 24.54 -8.82 -5.10
CA SER A 742 24.03 -8.60 -6.46
C SER A 742 25.15 -8.03 -7.36
N PRO A 743 25.31 -8.54 -8.57
CA PRO A 743 26.30 -8.01 -9.52
C PRO A 743 26.09 -6.52 -9.81
N PHE A 744 24.86 -6.03 -9.73
CA PHE A 744 24.54 -4.62 -9.92
C PHE A 744 25.12 -3.71 -8.81
N LEU A 745 25.39 -4.25 -7.62
CA LEU A 745 25.99 -3.48 -6.53
C LEU A 745 27.50 -3.29 -6.72
N ALA A 746 28.16 -4.19 -7.44
CA ALA A 746 29.58 -4.02 -7.78
C ALA A 746 29.83 -2.83 -8.72
N GLU A 747 28.80 -2.30 -9.36
CA GLU A 747 28.85 -1.12 -10.23
C GLU A 747 28.87 0.17 -9.42
N ILE A 748 28.46 0.17 -8.14
CA ILE A 748 28.42 1.34 -7.27
C ILE A 748 29.82 1.55 -6.69
N PRO A 749 30.42 2.76 -6.85
CA PRO A 749 31.73 3.08 -6.26
C PRO A 749 31.70 2.93 -4.74
N GLU A 750 32.75 2.35 -4.17
CA GLU A 750 32.97 2.39 -2.71
C GLU A 750 33.23 3.83 -2.28
N HIS A 751 32.39 4.39 -1.43
CA HIS A 751 32.52 5.74 -0.86
C HIS A 751 32.85 5.68 0.64
#